data_c3be7344d64815b1d092d45d76d4b672
#
_entry.id   c3be7344d64815b1d092d45d76d4b672
#
_cell.length_a   1.000
_cell.length_b   1.000
_cell.length_c   1.000
_cell.angle_alpha   90.00
_cell.angle_beta   90.00
_cell.angle_gamma   90.00
#
_symmetry.space_group_name_H-M   'P 1'
#
loop_
_entity.id
_entity.type
_entity.pdbx_description
1 polymer ?
#
loop_
_entity_poly.entity_id
_entity_poly.type
_entity_poly.pdbx_seq_one_letter_code
_entity_poly.pdbx_strand_id
1 'polypeptide(L)'
;MKTKHIVLTLILTAICGRTEAQTIIEGTVTDSLGLAVDAYVTVSPKGTGNIIGFADTDAKGHYKLEIKTTEDSLTVTASGLTIGNHVKFVANRPQRLNFKVKQQVIELKEVSIKADKIRQHGDTISYLVGAYQQQGDRVIGDVLKRMPGIEVSENGAIKFNGKSIRKFYVEDMDLLQGRYGLATNNINASDVATVQVLEHHQPIKALQDRTLTDDVAINLKLKDAAKGTIAINTMLGGGWQQSGPWRLDSRPLTDGQTVIGSNPLWSAEVVGMYFAKRRQNMTLYKGNNTGDDVSKELTSHYSNINSVSLYPFCPMNAVMPSGAGLPQKRTFDNHSHIATVNHLEKVGKDSEITMNIAYHNDDIRREGTSESDRFISDDNRLITTETLTSRTHLNDLSGNLRYMWNAKDGFLANVIKFDGSWNSDKVEGLLASQLTGPHSKNYGSERTHQHFDHPSLAVSNTTNLIKNVGRHTLDLHFSAGYAQRPNTLTVGVDSLNAGQEVFNNHAYQQDIESHHINANFHTNYNFRFGDFTLAYGVIANASFHGIETDLDGFTPPTDGIASSQLRNDLWYNTYELTLGQHYKWERGGWRVSLGCPLNLYTQTLDDRIRDDKHSYTHLLVSPNFSTSYEWRDWSGNINASYFKNVGDPGGIYSGYIMNNYRAFQRSYVEQLSETDRVGAGANIAYRSALNAMFFRLSANYNHTRDNQIYGYSYEGATSVVQAVDQATKSDSYNLNLDFSKGFDWLQTTVRAFGGYVHSHSEQLIAGKLYPFSSRTVSLGAGGTITPLPWLNFVLSSGYSWNSSWTDSGNSNLARTVRSATQRLSMNVYVTKQMTLTASIEDNYTNITASDRHAWFGDIKAKYKLKHCDLELQINNIFDQRSYTRVTYSGLDIYTNTSQLRPRNILATVRFKLL
;
A
#
# COMPACT_ATOMS: atom_id res chain seq x y z
N MET A 1 -36.01 -8.74 74.93
CA MET A 1 -36.05 -7.78 73.79
C MET A 1 -35.00 -6.64 73.91
N LYS A 2 -34.00 -6.70 74.79
CA LYS A 2 -32.99 -5.65 74.92
C LYS A 2 -31.59 -6.00 74.31
N THR A 3 -31.38 -7.24 73.93
CA THR A 3 -30.09 -7.68 73.37
C THR A 3 -30.03 -7.61 71.85
N LYS A 4 -31.12 -7.48 71.12
CA LYS A 4 -31.12 -7.35 69.61
C LYS A 4 -30.83 -5.94 69.09
N HIS A 5 -31.04 -4.91 69.94
CA HIS A 5 -30.76 -3.51 69.55
C HIS A 5 -29.30 -3.14 69.72
N ILE A 6 -28.56 -3.78 70.61
CA ILE A 6 -27.13 -3.50 70.80
C ILE A 6 -26.29 -4.12 69.63
N VAL A 7 -26.68 -5.28 69.14
CA VAL A 7 -26.00 -5.91 67.99
C VAL A 7 -26.28 -5.17 66.69
N LEU A 8 -27.49 -4.61 66.55
CA LEU A 8 -27.80 -3.84 65.28
C LEU A 8 -27.12 -2.47 65.33
N THR A 9 -26.91 -1.86 66.48
CA THR A 9 -26.17 -0.61 66.59
C THR A 9 -24.66 -0.80 66.39
N LEU A 10 -24.08 -1.91 66.81
CA LEU A 10 -22.71 -2.27 66.61
C LEU A 10 -22.44 -2.67 65.16
N ILE A 11 -23.39 -3.24 64.42
CA ILE A 11 -23.31 -3.55 63.00
C ILE A 11 -23.47 -2.28 62.15
N LEU A 12 -24.32 -1.33 62.57
CA LEU A 12 -24.42 -0.04 61.87
C LEU A 12 -23.20 0.88 62.09
N THR A 13 -22.52 0.82 63.23
CA THR A 13 -21.27 1.55 63.45
C THR A 13 -20.05 0.91 62.78
N ALA A 14 -20.10 -0.38 62.46
CA ALA A 14 -19.05 -1.08 61.68
C ALA A 14 -19.16 -0.85 60.18
N ILE A 15 -20.32 -0.36 59.70
CA ILE A 15 -20.54 -0.04 58.26
C ILE A 15 -20.21 1.43 57.94
N CYS A 16 -20.09 2.30 58.94
CA CYS A 16 -19.63 3.68 58.79
C CYS A 16 -18.10 3.83 58.90
N GLY A 17 -17.34 2.92 58.36
CA GLY A 17 -15.91 2.95 58.45
C GLY A 17 -15.21 3.10 57.10
N ARG A 18 -14.63 4.23 56.88
CA ARG A 18 -13.72 4.65 55.84
C ARG A 18 -14.37 5.19 54.56
N THR A 19 -14.88 6.39 54.66
CA THR A 19 -14.82 7.30 53.50
C THR A 19 -13.36 7.69 53.31
N GLU A 20 -12.70 7.10 52.35
CA GLU A 20 -11.44 7.64 51.83
C GLU A 20 -11.73 9.06 51.32
N ALA A 21 -11.19 10.06 51.99
CA ALA A 21 -11.36 11.44 51.57
C ALA A 21 -10.70 11.64 50.24
N GLN A 22 -11.48 11.87 49.20
CA GLN A 22 -10.96 12.24 47.90
C GLN A 22 -10.51 13.69 47.95
N THR A 23 -9.21 13.93 47.84
CA THR A 23 -8.62 15.27 47.79
C THR A 23 -8.51 15.75 46.37
N ILE A 24 -9.00 16.94 46.10
CA ILE A 24 -8.87 17.60 44.79
C ILE A 24 -7.83 18.70 44.92
N ILE A 25 -6.78 18.61 44.10
CA ILE A 25 -5.79 19.67 43.91
C ILE A 25 -5.89 20.13 42.44
N GLU A 26 -6.20 21.39 42.26
CA GLU A 26 -6.30 22.01 40.95
C GLU A 26 -5.46 23.29 40.88
N GLY A 27 -5.09 23.71 39.67
CA GLY A 27 -4.31 24.92 39.50
C GLY A 27 -3.92 25.18 38.08
N THR A 28 -2.96 26.08 37.92
CA THR A 28 -2.41 26.43 36.60
C THR A 28 -0.91 26.31 36.62
N VAL A 29 -0.35 25.89 35.46
CA VAL A 29 1.09 25.97 35.18
C VAL A 29 1.29 27.04 34.13
N THR A 30 1.99 28.11 34.49
CA THR A 30 2.27 29.25 33.62
C THR A 30 3.75 29.61 33.62
N ASP A 31 4.22 30.21 32.54
CA ASP A 31 5.58 30.76 32.51
C ASP A 31 5.72 32.08 33.27
N SER A 32 6.89 32.70 33.21
CA SER A 32 7.16 33.99 33.89
C SER A 32 6.31 35.16 33.36
N LEU A 33 5.79 35.02 32.09
CA LEU A 33 4.96 36.04 31.43
C LEU A 33 3.46 35.74 31.57
N GLY A 34 3.10 34.64 32.29
CA GLY A 34 1.71 34.26 32.50
C GLY A 34 1.09 33.42 31.41
N LEU A 35 1.87 32.99 30.38
CA LEU A 35 1.41 32.11 29.32
C LEU A 35 1.30 30.67 29.83
N ALA A 36 0.26 29.96 29.38
CA ALA A 36 0.04 28.57 29.72
C ALA A 36 1.21 27.67 29.22
N VAL A 37 1.65 26.78 30.07
CA VAL A 37 2.74 25.84 29.80
C VAL A 37 2.19 24.42 29.79
N ASP A 38 2.53 23.65 28.77
CA ASP A 38 2.24 22.23 28.69
C ASP A 38 3.15 21.47 29.67
N ALA A 39 2.54 20.88 30.72
CA ALA A 39 3.25 20.25 31.81
C ALA A 39 2.46 19.06 32.39
N TYR A 40 3.21 18.12 32.93
CA TYR A 40 2.68 17.03 33.75
C TYR A 40 2.73 17.44 35.21
N VAL A 41 1.64 17.30 35.92
CA VAL A 41 1.60 17.51 37.33
C VAL A 41 1.40 16.18 38.01
N THR A 42 2.40 15.74 38.76
CA THR A 42 2.38 14.49 39.51
C THR A 42 2.28 14.75 41.00
N VAL A 43 1.70 13.81 41.73
CA VAL A 43 1.63 13.85 43.18
C VAL A 43 2.15 12.54 43.78
N SER A 44 2.94 12.66 44.85
CA SER A 44 3.45 11.54 45.63
C SER A 44 3.35 11.84 47.13
N PRO A 45 3.33 10.84 48.02
CA PRO A 45 3.50 11.06 49.44
C PRO A 45 4.85 11.72 49.72
N LYS A 46 4.91 12.57 50.72
CA LYS A 46 6.16 13.29 51.09
C LYS A 46 7.28 12.29 51.43
N GLY A 47 8.39 12.38 50.71
CA GLY A 47 9.58 11.56 51.00
C GLY A 47 9.57 10.20 50.30
N THR A 48 8.56 9.90 49.46
CA THR A 48 8.50 8.71 48.61
C THR A 48 8.56 9.12 47.16
N GLY A 49 9.11 8.24 46.28
CA GLY A 49 9.09 8.45 44.82
C GLY A 49 7.86 7.87 44.10
N ASN A 50 6.91 7.30 44.89
CA ASN A 50 5.76 6.62 44.31
C ASN A 50 4.69 7.64 43.91
N ILE A 51 4.40 7.78 42.62
CA ILE A 51 3.36 8.66 42.09
C ILE A 51 1.99 8.01 42.35
N ILE A 52 1.13 8.73 43.10
CA ILE A 52 -0.23 8.31 43.43
C ILE A 52 -1.32 9.04 42.63
N GLY A 53 -0.93 10.04 41.84
CA GLY A 53 -1.82 10.74 40.91
C GLY A 53 -1.03 11.60 39.95
N PHE A 54 -1.60 11.80 38.76
CA PHE A 54 -1.02 12.70 37.77
C PHE A 54 -2.12 13.36 36.94
N ALA A 55 -1.83 14.51 36.35
CA ALA A 55 -2.68 15.21 35.40
C ALA A 55 -1.82 15.98 34.42
N ASP A 56 -2.28 16.07 33.20
CA ASP A 56 -1.74 16.94 32.16
C ASP A 56 -2.41 18.31 32.26
N THR A 57 -1.68 19.36 31.87
CA THR A 57 -2.28 20.68 31.73
C THR A 57 -3.11 20.76 30.45
N ASP A 58 -4.26 21.42 30.51
CA ASP A 58 -5.05 21.77 29.33
C ASP A 58 -4.39 22.90 28.50
N ALA A 59 -5.01 23.27 27.38
CA ALA A 59 -4.53 24.36 26.52
C ALA A 59 -4.44 25.75 27.19
N LYS A 60 -5.00 25.90 28.40
CA LYS A 60 -4.92 27.11 29.21
C LYS A 60 -3.97 26.94 30.42
N GLY A 61 -3.25 25.80 30.46
CA GLY A 61 -2.34 25.45 31.53
C GLY A 61 -3.03 24.96 32.81
N HIS A 62 -4.36 24.71 32.80
CA HIS A 62 -5.08 24.21 33.96
C HIS A 62 -4.88 22.71 34.12
N TYR A 63 -4.73 22.26 35.36
CA TYR A 63 -4.69 20.88 35.76
C TYR A 63 -5.62 20.59 36.92
N LYS A 64 -6.10 19.35 37.04
CA LYS A 64 -6.90 18.86 38.14
C LYS A 64 -6.47 17.45 38.52
N LEU A 65 -6.03 17.30 39.75
CA LEU A 65 -5.64 16.03 40.38
C LEU A 65 -6.72 15.58 41.37
N GLU A 66 -7.18 14.37 41.22
CA GLU A 66 -8.07 13.70 42.15
C GLU A 66 -7.31 12.58 42.86
N ILE A 67 -7.08 12.73 44.15
CA ILE A 67 -6.15 11.90 44.90
C ILE A 67 -6.92 11.16 45.98
N LYS A 68 -6.62 9.89 46.17
CA LYS A 68 -7.12 9.06 47.23
C LYS A 68 -5.94 8.55 48.04
N THR A 69 -5.67 9.17 49.17
CA THR A 69 -4.59 8.76 50.06
C THR A 69 -4.90 9.20 51.51
N THR A 70 -4.35 8.48 52.46
CA THR A 70 -4.43 8.75 53.91
C THR A 70 -3.24 9.54 54.43
N GLU A 71 -2.28 9.88 53.58
CA GLU A 71 -1.08 10.64 53.95
C GLU A 71 -1.40 12.11 54.21
N ASP A 72 -0.87 12.68 55.28
CA ASP A 72 -1.13 14.06 55.66
C ASP A 72 -0.46 15.13 54.82
N SER A 73 0.65 14.77 54.14
CA SER A 73 1.46 15.68 53.34
C SER A 73 1.82 15.09 52.02
N LEU A 74 1.69 15.88 50.96
CA LEU A 74 1.92 15.50 49.56
C LEU A 74 3.02 16.33 48.94
N THR A 75 3.74 15.69 48.01
CA THR A 75 4.68 16.35 47.13
C THR A 75 4.03 16.47 45.76
N VAL A 76 3.80 17.68 45.28
CA VAL A 76 3.25 17.96 43.97
C VAL A 76 4.38 18.51 43.08
N THR A 77 4.60 17.88 41.97
CA THR A 77 5.67 18.22 41.03
C THR A 77 5.10 18.55 39.66
N ALA A 78 5.35 19.75 39.18
CA ALA A 78 5.10 20.13 37.82
C ALA A 78 6.39 19.94 36.98
N SER A 79 6.32 19.16 35.90
CA SER A 79 7.42 18.86 35.02
C SER A 79 6.96 18.84 33.55
N GLY A 80 7.88 19.02 32.61
CA GLY A 80 7.56 19.04 31.19
C GLY A 80 8.81 19.04 30.34
N LEU A 81 8.66 18.86 29.05
CA LEU A 81 9.80 18.81 28.09
C LEU A 81 10.59 20.13 28.02
N THR A 82 9.93 21.25 28.32
CA THR A 82 10.52 22.59 28.25
C THR A 82 10.73 23.23 29.63
N ILE A 83 10.37 22.50 30.71
CA ILE A 83 10.49 22.99 32.08
C ILE A 83 11.14 21.93 32.98
N GLY A 84 11.97 22.36 33.91
CA GLY A 84 12.53 21.47 34.93
C GLY A 84 11.46 21.07 35.95
N ASN A 85 11.83 20.19 36.88
CA ASN A 85 10.95 19.77 37.97
C ASN A 85 10.73 20.93 38.95
N HIS A 86 9.50 21.39 39.08
CA HIS A 86 9.06 22.37 40.04
C HIS A 86 8.27 21.68 41.16
N VAL A 87 8.85 21.54 42.33
CA VAL A 87 8.28 20.77 43.47
C VAL A 87 7.66 21.70 44.47
N LYS A 88 6.47 21.34 44.96
CA LYS A 88 5.80 21.99 46.11
C LYS A 88 5.31 20.93 47.08
N PHE A 89 5.53 21.22 48.36
CA PHE A 89 5.02 20.40 49.46
C PHE A 89 3.73 21.00 49.96
N VAL A 90 2.66 20.22 50.07
CA VAL A 90 1.33 20.69 50.47
C VAL A 90 0.65 19.70 51.42
N ALA A 91 -0.25 20.21 52.24
CA ALA A 91 -1.09 19.34 53.06
C ALA A 91 -2.13 18.62 52.19
N ASN A 92 -2.54 17.44 52.61
CA ASN A 92 -3.57 16.63 51.91
C ASN A 92 -4.98 17.20 52.17
N ARG A 93 -5.31 18.27 51.47
CA ARG A 93 -6.63 18.93 51.54
C ARG A 93 -6.97 19.56 50.20
N PRO A 94 -8.24 19.73 49.85
CA PRO A 94 -8.64 20.44 48.64
C PRO A 94 -8.05 21.85 48.62
N GLN A 95 -7.31 22.16 47.55
CA GLN A 95 -6.64 23.45 47.41
C GLN A 95 -6.30 23.74 45.96
N ARG A 96 -6.11 25.05 45.70
CA ARG A 96 -5.61 25.53 44.41
C ARG A 96 -4.11 25.77 44.50
N LEU A 97 -3.34 25.13 43.60
CA LEU A 97 -1.89 25.18 43.61
C LEU A 97 -1.36 25.55 42.19
N ASN A 98 -0.96 26.80 42.04
CA ASN A 98 -0.43 27.30 40.77
C ASN A 98 1.08 27.18 40.76
N PHE A 99 1.63 26.76 39.56
CA PHE A 99 3.06 26.74 39.31
C PHE A 99 3.41 27.88 38.37
N LYS A 100 4.42 28.65 38.72
CA LYS A 100 5.06 29.63 37.87
C LYS A 100 6.43 29.07 37.48
N VAL A 101 6.60 28.67 36.24
CA VAL A 101 7.79 27.93 35.77
C VAL A 101 8.59 28.78 34.81
N LYS A 102 9.91 28.63 34.80
CA LYS A 102 10.75 29.21 33.75
C LYS A 102 10.93 28.20 32.64
N GLN A 103 10.61 28.58 31.43
CA GLN A 103 11.03 27.81 30.26
C GLN A 103 12.56 27.90 30.19
N GLN A 104 13.20 26.77 30.34
CA GLN A 104 14.63 26.67 30.08
C GLN A 104 14.78 26.32 28.61
N VAL A 105 15.35 27.24 27.81
CA VAL A 105 16.05 26.86 26.61
C VAL A 105 17.23 26.03 27.07
N ILE A 106 17.10 24.72 27.04
CA ILE A 106 18.18 23.80 27.33
C ILE A 106 19.15 23.88 26.14
N GLU A 107 20.13 24.78 26.19
CA GLU A 107 21.39 24.54 25.51
C GLU A 107 22.00 23.30 26.17
N LEU A 108 21.82 22.15 25.55
CA LEU A 108 22.39 20.89 25.99
C LEU A 108 23.91 20.99 25.89
N LYS A 109 24.55 21.45 26.95
CA LYS A 109 25.87 20.95 27.29
C LYS A 109 25.70 19.44 27.47
N GLU A 110 26.55 18.70 26.76
CA GLU A 110 26.62 17.25 26.68
C GLU A 110 26.49 16.56 28.06
N VAL A 111 25.27 16.41 28.52
CA VAL A 111 24.93 15.51 29.61
C VAL A 111 24.28 14.35 28.93
N SER A 112 24.95 13.21 28.87
CA SER A 112 24.41 11.94 28.41
C SER A 112 23.27 11.48 29.35
N ILE A 113 22.12 12.15 29.29
CA ILE A 113 20.89 11.62 29.82
C ILE A 113 20.46 10.62 28.76
N LYS A 114 20.56 9.32 29.05
CA LYS A 114 19.89 8.26 28.31
C LYS A 114 18.37 8.46 28.47
N ALA A 115 17.79 9.41 27.75
CA ALA A 115 16.36 9.46 27.57
C ALA A 115 15.99 8.15 26.86
N ASP A 116 15.02 7.41 27.36
CA ASP A 116 14.54 6.20 26.73
C ASP A 116 14.16 6.53 25.30
N LYS A 117 14.84 5.91 24.32
CA LYS A 117 14.61 6.12 22.89
C LYS A 117 13.19 5.72 22.50
N ILE A 118 12.62 4.78 23.25
CA ILE A 118 11.29 4.21 23.07
C ILE A 118 10.60 4.22 24.43
N ARG A 119 9.36 4.69 24.46
CA ARG A 119 8.48 4.63 25.64
C ARG A 119 7.21 3.93 25.25
N GLN A 120 6.73 3.04 26.10
CA GLN A 120 5.44 2.39 25.92
C GLN A 120 4.51 2.77 27.06
N HIS A 121 3.31 3.19 26.74
CA HIS A 121 2.24 3.45 27.68
C HIS A 121 0.94 2.85 27.16
N GLY A 122 0.47 1.78 27.80
CA GLY A 122 -0.63 0.98 27.26
C GLY A 122 -0.34 0.52 25.83
N ASP A 123 -1.26 0.78 24.92
CA ASP A 123 -1.18 0.43 23.50
C ASP A 123 -0.43 1.49 22.66
N THR A 124 0.19 2.48 23.28
CA THR A 124 0.95 3.53 22.59
C THR A 124 2.44 3.35 22.78
N ILE A 125 3.16 3.17 21.69
CA ILE A 125 4.62 3.14 21.64
C ILE A 125 5.09 4.47 21.07
N SER A 126 5.89 5.22 21.82
CA SER A 126 6.41 6.54 21.43
C SER A 126 7.92 6.47 21.16
N TYR A 127 8.30 6.83 19.95
CA TYR A 127 9.69 6.92 19.52
C TYR A 127 10.12 8.39 19.53
N LEU A 128 11.18 8.70 20.26
CA LEU A 128 11.78 10.04 20.25
C LEU A 128 12.56 10.22 18.94
N VAL A 129 12.08 11.09 18.04
CA VAL A 129 12.69 11.30 16.71
C VAL A 129 14.17 11.65 16.79
N GLY A 130 14.56 12.55 17.72
CA GLY A 130 15.96 12.96 17.90
C GLY A 130 16.94 11.82 18.25
N ALA A 131 16.43 10.69 18.79
CA ALA A 131 17.26 9.52 19.12
C ALA A 131 17.57 8.63 17.88
N TYR A 132 16.78 8.77 16.80
CA TYR A 132 16.92 8.01 15.56
C TYR A 132 17.35 8.89 14.38
N GLN A 133 17.27 10.22 14.53
CA GLN A 133 17.63 11.18 13.50
C GLN A 133 19.14 11.22 13.30
N GLN A 134 19.54 11.12 12.03
CA GLN A 134 20.94 11.29 11.60
C GLN A 134 21.10 12.62 10.85
N GLN A 135 22.33 13.07 10.73
CA GLN A 135 22.66 14.36 10.11
C GLN A 135 22.22 14.47 8.65
N GLY A 136 22.19 13.34 7.93
CA GLY A 136 21.76 13.28 6.53
C GLY A 136 20.24 13.35 6.33
N ASP A 137 19.45 13.13 7.39
CA ASP A 137 18.00 13.04 7.29
C ASP A 137 17.36 14.38 6.93
N ARG A 138 16.44 14.30 6.01
CA ARG A 138 15.68 15.45 5.55
C ARG A 138 14.24 15.37 6.03
N VAL A 139 13.57 14.26 5.73
CA VAL A 139 12.15 14.05 5.96
C VAL A 139 11.93 12.97 7.02
N ILE A 140 10.73 12.98 7.60
CA ILE A 140 10.41 12.00 8.64
C ILE A 140 10.48 10.54 8.13
N GLY A 141 10.22 10.31 6.85
CA GLY A 141 10.37 8.99 6.22
C GLY A 141 11.78 8.42 6.32
N ASP A 142 12.83 9.26 6.30
CA ASP A 142 14.21 8.82 6.46
C ASP A 142 14.48 8.29 7.87
N VAL A 143 13.85 8.89 8.87
CA VAL A 143 13.97 8.49 10.29
C VAL A 143 13.15 7.24 10.58
N LEU A 144 11.91 7.16 10.05
CA LEU A 144 11.01 6.01 10.23
C LEU A 144 11.66 4.68 9.82
N LYS A 145 12.43 4.66 8.73
CA LYS A 145 13.13 3.46 8.24
C LYS A 145 14.11 2.85 9.26
N ARG A 146 14.55 3.62 10.25
CA ARG A 146 15.49 3.18 11.29
C ARG A 146 14.84 2.86 12.62
N MET A 147 13.56 3.17 12.79
CA MET A 147 12.83 2.85 14.02
C MET A 147 12.51 1.35 14.06
N PRO A 148 12.86 0.66 15.15
CA PRO A 148 12.59 -0.77 15.29
C PRO A 148 11.09 -1.09 15.15
N GLY A 149 10.76 -2.16 14.44
CA GLY A 149 9.38 -2.58 14.18
C GLY A 149 8.68 -1.78 13.07
N ILE A 150 9.21 -0.64 12.64
CA ILE A 150 8.66 0.14 11.52
C ILE A 150 9.37 -0.26 10.23
N GLU A 151 8.60 -0.60 9.22
CA GLU A 151 9.05 -0.87 7.87
C GLU A 151 8.44 0.17 6.93
N VAL A 152 9.27 0.78 6.08
CA VAL A 152 8.83 1.72 5.05
C VAL A 152 9.29 1.19 3.71
N SER A 153 8.36 0.80 2.86
CA SER A 153 8.63 0.31 1.50
C SER A 153 8.99 1.46 0.54
N GLU A 154 9.48 1.14 -0.64
CA GLU A 154 9.87 2.14 -1.65
C GLU A 154 8.70 3.00 -2.12
N ASN A 155 7.48 2.44 -2.18
CA ASN A 155 6.26 3.18 -2.50
C ASN A 155 5.70 3.98 -1.31
N GLY A 156 6.41 4.07 -0.18
CA GLY A 156 6.00 4.81 1.01
C GLY A 156 5.04 4.06 1.94
N ALA A 157 4.63 2.83 1.64
CA ALA A 157 3.78 2.05 2.53
C ALA A 157 4.51 1.76 3.84
N ILE A 158 3.80 1.94 4.96
CA ILE A 158 4.33 1.70 6.30
C ILE A 158 3.68 0.48 6.91
N LYS A 159 4.50 -0.39 7.46
CA LYS A 159 4.07 -1.49 8.32
C LYS A 159 4.68 -1.34 9.70
N PHE A 160 3.96 -1.81 10.70
CA PHE A 160 4.48 -2.00 12.04
C PHE A 160 4.34 -3.47 12.40
N ASN A 161 5.48 -4.12 12.73
CA ASN A 161 5.53 -5.56 13.00
C ASN A 161 4.87 -6.41 11.90
N GLY A 162 5.14 -6.06 10.62
CA GLY A 162 4.56 -6.73 9.45
C GLY A 162 3.08 -6.42 9.17
N LYS A 163 2.36 -5.71 10.07
CA LYS A 163 0.99 -5.24 9.85
C LYS A 163 1.01 -3.87 9.17
N SER A 164 0.29 -3.70 8.07
CA SER A 164 0.09 -2.40 7.44
C SER A 164 -0.68 -1.46 8.36
N ILE A 165 -0.26 -0.21 8.44
CA ILE A 165 -0.99 0.79 9.24
C ILE A 165 -2.34 1.11 8.58
N ARG A 166 -3.35 1.35 9.41
CA ARG A 166 -4.71 1.69 8.98
C ARG A 166 -5.03 3.18 9.09
N LYS A 167 -4.21 3.94 9.81
CA LYS A 167 -4.34 5.39 9.96
C LYS A 167 -2.99 6.05 10.12
N PHE A 168 -2.90 7.26 9.57
CA PHE A 168 -1.74 8.12 9.71
C PHE A 168 -2.18 9.53 10.07
N TYR A 169 -1.76 9.99 11.22
CA TYR A 169 -2.14 11.30 11.77
C TYR A 169 -0.96 12.25 11.82
N VAL A 170 -1.25 13.52 11.68
CA VAL A 170 -0.38 14.63 12.09
C VAL A 170 -1.14 15.44 13.12
N GLU A 171 -0.62 15.54 14.35
CA GLU A 171 -1.30 16.21 15.46
C GLU A 171 -2.75 15.71 15.65
N ASP A 172 -2.93 14.37 15.65
CA ASP A 172 -4.20 13.66 15.85
C ASP A 172 -5.26 13.87 14.76
N MET A 173 -4.89 14.40 13.59
CA MET A 173 -5.79 14.64 12.48
C MET A 173 -5.37 13.89 11.22
N ASP A 174 -6.34 13.29 10.49
CA ASP A 174 -6.15 12.50 9.27
C ASP A 174 -6.39 13.37 8.01
N LEU A 175 -5.46 14.30 7.72
CA LEU A 175 -5.52 15.19 6.56
C LEU A 175 -5.46 14.41 5.24
N LEU A 176 -4.61 13.38 5.16
CA LEU A 176 -4.16 12.77 3.90
C LEU A 176 -4.94 11.53 3.50
N GLN A 177 -5.74 10.96 4.41
CA GLN A 177 -6.69 9.87 4.16
C GLN A 177 -6.09 8.67 3.38
N GLY A 178 -4.93 8.18 3.84
CA GLY A 178 -4.23 7.04 3.22
C GLY A 178 -3.07 7.44 2.31
N ARG A 179 -3.03 8.65 1.77
CA ARG A 179 -1.91 9.18 0.98
C ARG A 179 -0.79 9.73 1.87
N TYR A 180 -0.43 9.01 2.93
CA TYR A 180 0.56 9.47 3.90
C TYR A 180 2.01 9.50 3.36
N GLY A 181 2.26 8.96 2.15
CA GLY A 181 3.48 9.22 1.40
C GLY A 181 3.79 10.70 1.26
N LEU A 182 2.74 11.53 1.06
CA LEU A 182 2.86 12.99 1.06
C LEU A 182 3.47 13.53 2.35
N ALA A 183 3.07 13.03 3.52
CA ALA A 183 3.63 13.47 4.80
C ALA A 183 5.05 12.94 5.02
N THR A 184 5.26 11.64 4.80
CA THR A 184 6.56 11.00 5.07
C THR A 184 7.68 11.53 4.20
N ASN A 185 7.38 11.93 2.95
CA ASN A 185 8.37 12.45 2.00
C ASN A 185 8.57 13.98 2.08
N ASN A 186 7.69 14.71 2.79
CA ASN A 186 7.72 16.18 2.75
C ASN A 186 7.77 16.87 4.12
N ILE A 187 7.33 16.23 5.22
CA ILE A 187 7.49 16.79 6.56
C ILE A 187 8.96 16.65 6.99
N ASN A 188 9.57 17.77 7.34
CA ASN A 188 10.97 17.75 7.78
C ASN A 188 11.13 16.95 9.07
N ALA A 189 12.15 16.09 9.13
CA ALA A 189 12.46 15.32 10.34
C ALA A 189 12.73 16.21 11.55
N SER A 190 13.33 17.40 11.33
CA SER A 190 13.60 18.41 12.36
C SER A 190 12.34 18.98 13.01
N ASP A 191 11.20 18.94 12.33
CA ASP A 191 9.95 19.54 12.79
C ASP A 191 9.09 18.54 13.61
N VAL A 192 9.46 17.24 13.61
CA VAL A 192 8.78 16.19 14.37
C VAL A 192 9.52 15.94 15.70
N ALA A 193 8.77 15.92 16.79
CA ALA A 193 9.27 15.60 18.12
C ALA A 193 9.23 14.09 18.40
N THR A 194 8.07 13.47 18.13
CA THR A 194 7.79 12.08 18.50
C THR A 194 6.96 11.41 17.41
N VAL A 195 7.27 10.15 17.15
CA VAL A 195 6.40 9.24 16.38
C VAL A 195 5.70 8.32 17.36
N GLN A 196 4.39 8.37 17.40
CA GLN A 196 3.56 7.48 18.21
C GLN A 196 3.02 6.37 17.32
N VAL A 197 3.22 5.12 17.71
CA VAL A 197 2.55 3.96 17.15
C VAL A 197 1.41 3.60 18.10
N LEU A 198 0.19 3.66 17.60
CA LEU A 198 -1.03 3.35 18.34
C LEU A 198 -1.45 1.93 17.93
N GLU A 199 -1.25 0.97 18.84
CA GLU A 199 -1.70 -0.41 18.65
C GLU A 199 -3.17 -0.51 19.11
N HIS A 200 -3.90 -1.47 18.56
CA HIS A 200 -5.35 -1.66 18.82
C HIS A 200 -6.17 -0.38 18.62
N HIS A 201 -5.76 0.44 17.64
CA HIS A 201 -6.30 1.78 17.46
C HIS A 201 -7.72 1.77 16.94
N GLN A 202 -8.68 2.24 17.73
CA GLN A 202 -10.06 2.48 17.35
C GLN A 202 -10.30 3.96 17.05
N PRO A 203 -10.34 4.37 15.74
CA PRO A 203 -10.50 5.78 15.37
C PRO A 203 -11.89 6.35 15.65
N ILE A 204 -12.91 5.48 15.77
CA ILE A 204 -14.30 5.88 15.97
C ILE A 204 -14.59 5.93 17.45
N LYS A 205 -14.81 7.15 17.99
CA LYS A 205 -15.03 7.36 19.43
C LYS A 205 -16.21 6.56 19.98
N ALA A 206 -17.27 6.39 19.20
CA ALA A 206 -18.44 5.61 19.57
C ALA A 206 -18.14 4.12 19.77
N LEU A 207 -17.04 3.60 19.24
CA LEU A 207 -16.62 2.20 19.30
C LEU A 207 -15.47 1.93 20.26
N GLN A 208 -14.80 2.96 20.81
CA GLN A 208 -13.55 2.82 21.58
C GLN A 208 -13.68 1.84 22.77
N ASP A 209 -14.80 1.87 23.50
CA ASP A 209 -15.04 0.99 24.65
C ASP A 209 -15.90 -0.24 24.30
N ARG A 210 -16.18 -0.47 23.02
CA ARG A 210 -17.16 -1.48 22.55
C ARG A 210 -16.58 -2.51 21.62
N THR A 211 -15.63 -2.10 20.79
CA THR A 211 -15.05 -2.97 19.76
C THR A 211 -13.53 -2.89 19.84
N LEU A 212 -12.91 -4.01 20.16
CA LEU A 212 -11.47 -4.15 20.07
C LEU A 212 -11.08 -4.31 18.60
N THR A 213 -9.98 -3.69 18.21
CA THR A 213 -9.39 -3.80 16.88
C THR A 213 -7.91 -4.13 17.00
N ASP A 214 -7.38 -4.84 16.01
CA ASP A 214 -5.95 -5.09 15.88
C ASP A 214 -5.26 -4.06 14.96
N ASP A 215 -5.97 -3.01 14.60
CA ASP A 215 -5.46 -1.98 13.71
C ASP A 215 -4.33 -1.17 14.37
N VAL A 216 -3.36 -0.81 13.54
CA VAL A 216 -2.25 0.02 13.96
C VAL A 216 -2.34 1.38 13.27
N ALA A 217 -2.08 2.44 14.04
CA ALA A 217 -1.96 3.78 13.49
C ALA A 217 -0.62 4.44 13.85
N ILE A 218 -0.19 5.38 13.01
CA ILE A 218 0.93 6.26 13.31
C ILE A 218 0.43 7.67 13.51
N ASN A 219 0.98 8.35 14.52
CA ASN A 219 0.69 9.75 14.78
C ASN A 219 2.02 10.53 14.94
N LEU A 220 2.19 11.53 14.11
CA LEU A 220 3.32 12.45 14.20
C LEU A 220 2.98 13.60 15.14
N LYS A 221 3.74 13.73 16.22
CA LYS A 221 3.70 14.90 17.11
C LYS A 221 4.78 15.87 16.70
N LEU A 222 4.38 17.06 16.30
CA LEU A 222 5.28 18.11 15.89
C LEU A 222 5.90 18.83 17.08
N LYS A 223 7.05 19.43 16.88
CA LYS A 223 7.62 20.37 17.85
C LYS A 223 6.75 21.62 17.92
N ASP A 224 6.70 22.26 19.08
CA ASP A 224 5.83 23.44 19.30
C ASP A 224 6.10 24.58 18.32
N ALA A 225 7.37 24.78 17.94
CA ALA A 225 7.76 25.77 16.94
C ALA A 225 7.23 25.49 15.52
N ALA A 226 6.84 24.27 15.23
CA ALA A 226 6.30 23.87 13.92
C ALA A 226 4.75 23.88 13.88
N LYS A 227 4.09 24.00 15.06
CA LYS A 227 2.64 24.01 15.14
C LYS A 227 2.09 25.40 14.84
N GLY A 228 1.10 25.47 13.92
CA GLY A 228 0.41 26.71 13.59
C GLY A 228 1.28 27.72 12.80
N THR A 229 2.42 27.26 12.27
CA THR A 229 3.29 28.02 11.39
C THR A 229 3.17 27.55 9.94
N ILE A 230 3.34 28.46 9.00
CA ILE A 230 3.43 28.10 7.58
C ILE A 230 4.87 27.68 7.30
N ALA A 231 5.04 26.50 6.72
CA ALA A 231 6.32 26.04 6.23
C ALA A 231 6.28 25.88 4.71
N ILE A 232 7.22 26.48 4.00
CA ILE A 232 7.34 26.37 2.55
C ILE A 232 8.72 25.81 2.23
N ASN A 233 8.73 24.61 1.65
CA ASN A 233 9.93 24.00 1.12
C ASN A 233 9.93 24.09 -0.40
N THR A 234 11.01 24.57 -0.98
CA THR A 234 11.19 24.66 -2.43
C THR A 234 12.47 23.96 -2.83
N MET A 235 12.43 23.20 -3.92
CA MET A 235 13.62 22.60 -4.54
C MET A 235 13.61 22.91 -6.03
N LEU A 236 14.79 23.31 -6.54
CA LEU A 236 15.06 23.45 -7.96
C LEU A 236 16.29 22.62 -8.30
N GLY A 237 16.22 21.90 -9.39
CA GLY A 237 17.31 21.06 -9.88
C GLY A 237 17.55 21.25 -11.37
N GLY A 238 18.81 21.21 -11.75
CA GLY A 238 19.25 21.21 -13.12
C GLY A 238 20.36 20.19 -13.30
N GLY A 239 20.41 19.54 -14.44
CA GLY A 239 21.39 18.49 -14.67
C GLY A 239 21.52 18.11 -16.12
N TRP A 240 22.21 17.02 -16.30
CA TRP A 240 22.61 16.54 -17.61
C TRP A 240 22.61 15.01 -17.66
N GLN A 241 22.02 14.46 -18.71
CA GLN A 241 22.05 13.04 -18.99
C GLN A 241 22.86 12.79 -20.26
N GLN A 242 23.74 11.81 -20.23
CA GLN A 242 24.39 11.31 -21.43
C GLN A 242 23.33 10.78 -22.38
N SER A 243 23.45 11.02 -23.70
CA SER A 243 22.48 10.52 -24.67
C SER A 243 22.33 9.03 -24.60
N GLY A 244 21.10 8.60 -24.54
CA GLY A 244 20.70 7.22 -24.70
C GLY A 244 20.18 6.96 -26.12
N PRO A 245 19.92 5.72 -26.48
CA PRO A 245 19.34 5.33 -27.76
C PRO A 245 17.86 5.74 -27.93
N TRP A 246 17.30 6.50 -26.97
CA TRP A 246 15.90 6.94 -26.99
C TRP A 246 15.60 7.81 -28.21
N ARG A 247 15.05 7.20 -29.29
CA ARG A 247 14.56 7.91 -30.46
C ARG A 247 13.03 7.83 -30.52
N LEU A 248 12.42 8.96 -30.82
CA LEU A 248 11.01 9.10 -31.18
C LEU A 248 10.76 9.20 -32.67
N ASP A 249 11.77 9.08 -33.47
CA ASP A 249 11.60 9.05 -34.95
C ASP A 249 11.41 7.60 -35.39
N SER A 250 10.28 7.38 -36.06
CA SER A 250 9.82 6.14 -36.69
C SER A 250 10.72 5.60 -37.82
N ARG A 251 12.01 5.90 -37.76
CA ARG A 251 12.98 5.31 -38.71
C ARG A 251 13.84 4.29 -38.00
N PRO A 252 13.92 3.05 -38.53
CA PRO A 252 14.88 2.06 -38.07
C PRO A 252 16.29 2.65 -38.11
N LEU A 253 17.08 2.43 -37.04
CA LEU A 253 18.51 2.76 -37.05
C LEU A 253 19.19 1.96 -38.15
N THR A 254 19.66 2.62 -39.17
CA THR A 254 20.69 2.03 -40.03
C THR A 254 21.97 1.95 -39.20
N ASP A 255 22.60 0.77 -39.23
CA ASP A 255 23.85 0.47 -38.53
C ASP A 255 24.84 1.65 -38.58
N GLY A 256 25.30 2.12 -37.44
CA GLY A 256 26.38 3.08 -37.32
C GLY A 256 26.03 4.51 -36.92
N GLN A 257 24.77 4.88 -36.68
CA GLN A 257 24.42 6.22 -36.21
C GLN A 257 24.32 6.30 -34.67
N THR A 258 25.40 6.66 -34.02
CA THR A 258 25.44 7.12 -32.66
C THR A 258 24.86 8.53 -32.57
N VAL A 259 23.69 8.71 -31.99
CA VAL A 259 23.18 10.04 -31.69
C VAL A 259 23.90 10.54 -30.43
N ILE A 260 24.86 11.42 -30.64
CA ILE A 260 25.47 12.22 -29.61
C ILE A 260 24.53 13.41 -29.36
N GLY A 261 23.52 13.23 -28.56
CA GLY A 261 22.64 14.29 -28.03
C GLY A 261 22.68 14.23 -26.50
N SER A 262 22.66 15.33 -25.90
CA SER A 262 22.63 15.48 -24.44
C SER A 262 21.26 16.01 -24.06
N ASN A 263 20.62 15.36 -23.05
CA ASN A 263 19.30 15.78 -22.59
C ASN A 263 19.44 16.56 -21.27
N PRO A 264 19.04 17.83 -21.24
CA PRO A 264 19.01 18.56 -19.97
C PRO A 264 18.00 17.94 -19.02
N LEU A 265 18.43 17.77 -17.78
CA LEU A 265 17.55 17.31 -16.68
C LEU A 265 17.07 18.52 -15.90
N TRP A 266 15.85 18.42 -15.43
CA TRP A 266 15.27 19.39 -14.52
C TRP A 266 14.44 18.71 -13.43
N SER A 267 14.33 19.34 -12.26
CA SER A 267 13.45 18.95 -11.18
C SER A 267 12.99 20.19 -10.42
N ALA A 268 11.72 20.27 -10.10
CA ALA A 268 11.13 21.37 -9.34
C ALA A 268 10.16 20.83 -8.31
N GLU A 269 10.22 21.36 -7.08
CA GLU A 269 9.34 20.96 -5.98
C GLU A 269 8.97 22.20 -5.16
N VAL A 270 7.69 22.39 -4.88
CA VAL A 270 7.17 23.42 -3.98
C VAL A 270 6.16 22.74 -3.05
N VAL A 271 6.39 22.79 -1.75
CA VAL A 271 5.52 22.19 -0.74
C VAL A 271 5.20 23.24 0.32
N GLY A 272 3.93 23.63 0.39
CA GLY A 272 3.39 24.48 1.44
C GLY A 272 2.66 23.65 2.49
N MET A 273 2.96 23.84 3.76
CA MET A 273 2.39 23.08 4.89
C MET A 273 1.95 24.03 6.00
N TYR A 274 0.80 23.71 6.60
CA TYR A 274 0.29 24.37 7.78
C TYR A 274 -0.45 23.35 8.65
N PHE A 275 0.00 23.16 9.88
CA PHE A 275 -0.59 22.23 10.83
C PHE A 275 -0.96 22.94 12.14
N ALA A 276 -2.25 23.20 12.34
CA ALA A 276 -2.79 23.79 13.55
C ALA A 276 -3.90 22.89 14.14
N LYS A 277 -4.33 23.12 15.36
CA LYS A 277 -5.32 22.28 16.08
C LYS A 277 -6.71 22.19 15.41
N ARG A 278 -7.08 23.17 14.58
CA ARG A 278 -8.40 23.23 13.93
C ARG A 278 -8.33 23.16 12.43
N ARG A 279 -7.18 23.50 11.85
CA ARG A 279 -6.98 23.60 10.40
C ARG A 279 -5.64 23.02 10.03
N GLN A 280 -5.65 22.19 9.01
CA GLN A 280 -4.43 21.69 8.37
C GLN A 280 -4.50 21.88 6.87
N ASN A 281 -3.39 22.22 6.28
CA ASN A 281 -3.24 22.31 4.84
C ASN A 281 -1.89 21.76 4.41
N MET A 282 -1.91 21.04 3.28
CA MET A 282 -0.70 20.60 2.60
C MET A 282 -0.93 20.69 1.10
N THR A 283 -0.25 21.63 0.47
CA THR A 283 -0.32 21.88 -0.98
C THR A 283 1.06 21.64 -1.56
N LEU A 284 1.13 20.89 -2.65
CA LEU A 284 2.41 20.66 -3.31
C LEU A 284 2.29 20.67 -4.83
N TYR A 285 3.38 21.06 -5.44
CA TYR A 285 3.69 20.81 -6.84
C TYR A 285 5.05 20.15 -6.92
N LYS A 286 5.15 19.08 -7.74
CA LYS A 286 6.41 18.44 -8.11
C LYS A 286 6.43 18.16 -9.60
N GLY A 287 7.57 18.40 -10.23
CA GLY A 287 7.76 18.05 -11.62
C GLY A 287 9.21 17.69 -11.88
N ASN A 288 9.44 16.77 -12.80
CA ASN A 288 10.78 16.35 -13.18
C ASN A 288 10.81 15.56 -14.49
N ASN A 289 12.02 15.45 -15.04
CA ASN A 289 12.37 14.49 -16.10
C ASN A 289 13.56 13.60 -15.70
N THR A 290 13.72 13.36 -14.41
CA THR A 290 14.89 12.66 -13.83
C THR A 290 14.67 11.15 -13.63
N GLY A 291 13.49 10.62 -13.99
CA GLY A 291 13.08 9.24 -13.73
C GLY A 291 12.44 9.05 -12.37
N ASP A 292 12.31 10.09 -11.55
CA ASP A 292 11.57 10.00 -10.31
C ASP A 292 10.07 9.98 -10.59
N ASP A 293 9.42 8.94 -10.10
CA ASP A 293 7.98 8.78 -10.17
C ASP A 293 7.30 9.58 -9.05
N VAL A 294 6.76 10.74 -9.43
CA VAL A 294 6.03 11.61 -8.50
C VAL A 294 4.65 11.05 -8.11
N SER A 295 4.09 10.14 -8.90
CA SER A 295 2.77 9.53 -8.65
C SER A 295 2.74 8.67 -7.39
N LYS A 296 3.89 8.19 -6.91
CA LYS A 296 4.03 7.46 -5.64
C LYS A 296 3.43 8.20 -4.45
N GLU A 297 3.48 9.52 -4.47
CA GLU A 297 2.91 10.34 -3.40
C GLU A 297 1.38 10.31 -3.38
N LEU A 298 0.73 9.97 -4.50
CA LEU A 298 -0.72 9.82 -4.62
C LEU A 298 -1.22 8.43 -4.20
N THR A 299 -0.31 7.47 -4.00
CA THR A 299 -0.70 6.12 -3.63
C THR A 299 -1.41 6.11 -2.28
N SER A 300 -2.66 5.62 -2.26
CA SER A 300 -3.38 5.40 -1.02
C SER A 300 -3.01 4.02 -0.45
N HIS A 301 -2.45 3.99 0.74
CA HIS A 301 -1.95 2.78 1.41
C HIS A 301 -2.98 2.12 2.33
N TYR A 302 -4.10 2.77 2.59
CA TYR A 302 -5.29 2.17 3.19
C TYR A 302 -6.54 2.74 2.52
N SER A 303 -7.53 1.89 2.28
CA SER A 303 -8.84 2.33 1.86
C SER A 303 -9.67 2.68 3.09
N ASN A 304 -10.52 3.68 2.98
CA ASN A 304 -11.62 3.84 3.91
C ASN A 304 -12.48 2.58 3.80
N ILE A 305 -12.77 1.96 4.94
CA ILE A 305 -13.62 0.78 5.01
C ILE A 305 -14.89 1.06 4.22
N ASN A 306 -15.23 0.14 3.31
CA ASN A 306 -16.47 0.15 2.54
C ASN A 306 -16.60 1.18 1.40
N SER A 307 -15.51 1.62 0.77
CA SER A 307 -15.65 2.33 -0.50
C SER A 307 -16.20 1.41 -1.59
N VAL A 308 -17.15 1.91 -2.40
CA VAL A 308 -17.61 1.21 -3.60
C VAL A 308 -16.43 0.93 -4.52
N SER A 309 -16.31 -0.33 -4.91
CA SER A 309 -15.36 -0.74 -5.94
C SER A 309 -16.05 -0.64 -7.30
N LEU A 310 -15.58 0.28 -8.13
CA LEU A 310 -16.12 0.52 -9.47
C LEU A 310 -15.07 0.10 -10.50
N TYR A 311 -15.30 -1.05 -11.14
CA TYR A 311 -14.40 -1.58 -12.16
C TYR A 311 -15.21 -1.91 -13.42
N PRO A 312 -15.39 -0.95 -14.32
CA PRO A 312 -15.91 -1.26 -15.64
C PRO A 312 -14.99 -2.28 -16.32
N PHE A 313 -15.57 -3.35 -16.82
CA PHE A 313 -14.82 -4.42 -17.48
C PHE A 313 -14.20 -3.94 -18.78
N CYS A 314 -12.88 -4.03 -18.90
CA CYS A 314 -12.16 -3.75 -20.13
C CYS A 314 -10.89 -4.63 -20.17
N PRO A 315 -10.91 -5.76 -20.88
CA PRO A 315 -9.77 -6.68 -20.97
C PRO A 315 -8.70 -6.24 -21.97
N MET A 316 -8.88 -5.11 -22.62
CA MET A 316 -8.05 -4.61 -23.73
C MET A 316 -6.85 -3.81 -23.24
N ASN A 317 -5.69 -4.00 -23.85
CA ASN A 317 -4.47 -3.22 -23.63
C ASN A 317 -3.54 -3.23 -24.84
N ALA A 318 -2.74 -2.19 -25.02
CA ALA A 318 -1.59 -2.23 -25.92
C ALA A 318 -0.48 -3.14 -25.35
N VAL A 319 0.24 -3.83 -26.21
CA VAL A 319 1.41 -4.64 -25.80
C VAL A 319 2.59 -3.70 -25.55
N MET A 320 2.99 -3.56 -24.30
CA MET A 320 4.00 -2.62 -23.85
C MET A 320 5.34 -3.31 -23.56
N PRO A 321 6.49 -2.60 -23.64
CA PRO A 321 7.75 -3.12 -23.13
C PRO A 321 7.60 -3.56 -21.67
N SER A 322 8.00 -4.79 -21.37
CA SER A 322 7.91 -5.34 -20.02
C SER A 322 8.78 -4.58 -19.04
N GLY A 323 8.29 -4.39 -17.82
CA GLY A 323 9.04 -3.71 -16.77
C GLY A 323 10.28 -4.50 -16.32
N ALA A 324 11.40 -3.81 -16.12
CA ALA A 324 12.65 -4.42 -15.67
C ALA A 324 12.60 -5.00 -14.25
N GLY A 325 11.62 -4.59 -13.44
CA GLY A 325 11.58 -4.93 -12.01
C GLY A 325 12.65 -4.20 -11.17
N LEU A 326 13.28 -3.19 -11.76
CA LEU A 326 14.19 -2.25 -11.11
C LEU A 326 13.42 -1.00 -10.63
N PRO A 327 13.99 -0.21 -9.72
CA PRO A 327 13.42 1.09 -9.35
C PRO A 327 13.19 1.97 -10.58
N GLN A 328 12.04 2.65 -10.63
CA GLN A 328 11.61 3.46 -11.80
C GLN A 328 12.64 4.50 -12.23
N LYS A 329 13.36 5.09 -11.28
CA LYS A 329 14.48 6.03 -11.56
C LYS A 329 15.58 5.45 -12.48
N ARG A 330 15.64 4.11 -12.62
CA ARG A 330 16.58 3.43 -13.52
C ARG A 330 16.03 3.21 -14.93
N THR A 331 14.68 3.20 -15.05
CA THR A 331 14.00 2.73 -16.26
C THR A 331 13.12 3.77 -16.93
N PHE A 332 12.59 4.76 -16.19
CA PHE A 332 11.67 5.74 -16.74
C PHE A 332 12.39 6.89 -17.44
N ASP A 333 12.06 7.13 -18.71
CA ASP A 333 12.29 8.41 -19.38
C ASP A 333 10.96 9.17 -19.36
N ASN A 334 10.85 10.12 -18.45
CA ASN A 334 9.59 10.75 -18.07
C ASN A 334 9.63 12.27 -18.17
N HIS A 335 8.44 12.89 -18.29
CA HIS A 335 8.19 14.30 -18.05
C HIS A 335 6.96 14.38 -17.14
N SER A 336 7.19 14.32 -15.84
CA SER A 336 6.14 14.15 -14.84
C SER A 336 5.81 15.45 -14.13
N HIS A 337 4.53 15.67 -13.89
CA HIS A 337 3.99 16.78 -13.09
C HIS A 337 2.91 16.27 -12.16
N ILE A 338 2.95 16.69 -10.90
CA ILE A 338 1.90 16.45 -9.91
C ILE A 338 1.58 17.75 -9.19
N ALA A 339 0.30 18.01 -9.01
CA ALA A 339 -0.18 19.08 -8.16
C ALA A 339 -1.24 18.53 -7.19
N THR A 340 -1.11 18.82 -5.89
CA THR A 340 -2.11 18.40 -4.90
C THR A 340 -2.49 19.54 -3.96
N VAL A 341 -3.77 19.56 -3.57
CA VAL A 341 -4.30 20.42 -2.52
C VAL A 341 -5.01 19.55 -1.52
N ASN A 342 -4.54 19.55 -0.28
CA ASN A 342 -5.12 18.80 0.82
C ASN A 342 -5.46 19.78 1.95
N HIS A 343 -6.72 19.81 2.35
CA HIS A 343 -7.23 20.74 3.34
C HIS A 343 -8.14 20.02 4.33
N LEU A 344 -7.96 20.27 5.62
CA LEU A 344 -8.81 19.80 6.70
C LEU A 344 -9.18 20.98 7.61
N GLU A 345 -10.48 21.10 7.88
CA GLU A 345 -11.03 22.10 8.79
C GLU A 345 -11.96 21.45 9.82
N LYS A 346 -11.75 21.70 11.11
CA LYS A 346 -12.69 21.34 12.16
C LYS A 346 -13.81 22.37 12.20
N VAL A 347 -15.01 22.00 11.74
CA VAL A 347 -16.19 22.87 11.70
C VAL A 347 -16.98 22.87 13.00
N GLY A 348 -16.68 21.95 13.92
CA GLY A 348 -17.29 21.82 15.24
C GLY A 348 -16.36 21.14 16.24
N LYS A 349 -16.88 20.82 17.44
CA LYS A 349 -16.14 20.12 18.47
C LYS A 349 -15.73 18.71 18.00
N ASP A 350 -16.68 18.02 17.36
CA ASP A 350 -16.54 16.64 16.93
C ASP A 350 -16.73 16.47 15.42
N SER A 351 -16.72 17.57 14.64
CA SER A 351 -16.96 17.57 13.20
C SER A 351 -15.81 18.17 12.42
N GLU A 352 -15.49 17.56 11.30
CA GLU A 352 -14.47 18.06 10.39
C GLU A 352 -14.86 17.84 8.92
N ILE A 353 -14.33 18.68 8.06
CA ILE A 353 -14.39 18.56 6.60
C ILE A 353 -12.95 18.39 6.10
N THR A 354 -12.76 17.43 5.22
CA THR A 354 -11.48 17.19 4.56
C THR A 354 -11.69 17.19 3.05
N MET A 355 -10.86 17.93 2.33
CA MET A 355 -10.83 17.98 0.87
C MET A 355 -9.44 17.62 0.37
N ASN A 356 -9.36 16.70 -0.56
CA ASN A 356 -8.11 16.32 -1.23
C ASN A 356 -8.35 16.34 -2.74
N ILE A 357 -7.55 17.08 -3.47
CA ILE A 357 -7.56 17.14 -4.94
C ILE A 357 -6.14 16.87 -5.41
N ALA A 358 -6.00 16.06 -6.45
CA ALA A 358 -4.72 15.75 -7.06
C ALA A 358 -4.86 15.69 -8.58
N TYR A 359 -3.93 16.32 -9.26
CA TYR A 359 -3.74 16.23 -10.71
C TYR A 359 -2.36 15.64 -10.99
N HIS A 360 -2.29 14.67 -11.88
CA HIS A 360 -1.08 14.03 -12.34
C HIS A 360 -1.03 14.02 -13.86
N ASN A 361 0.08 14.49 -14.40
CA ASN A 361 0.39 14.40 -15.82
C ASN A 361 1.77 13.78 -15.99
N ASP A 362 1.91 12.83 -16.89
CA ASP A 362 3.22 12.23 -17.21
C ASP A 362 3.28 11.85 -18.69
N ASP A 363 4.47 11.97 -19.27
CA ASP A 363 4.83 11.46 -20.58
C ASP A 363 6.00 10.49 -20.40
N ILE A 364 5.73 9.19 -20.47
CA ILE A 364 6.68 8.13 -20.17
C ILE A 364 7.06 7.39 -21.45
N ARG A 365 8.35 7.27 -21.71
CA ARG A 365 8.91 6.48 -22.80
C ARG A 365 9.59 5.25 -22.27
N ARG A 366 9.42 4.13 -23.00
CA ARG A 366 10.08 2.86 -22.67
C ARG A 366 10.49 2.16 -23.94
N GLU A 367 11.60 1.42 -23.86
CA GLU A 367 12.08 0.53 -24.91
C GLU A 367 12.53 -0.78 -24.28
N GLY A 368 12.27 -1.88 -24.95
CA GLY A 368 12.67 -3.19 -24.48
C GLY A 368 12.44 -4.29 -25.50
N THR A 369 13.13 -5.41 -25.30
CA THR A 369 12.95 -6.63 -26.07
C THR A 369 12.42 -7.71 -25.14
N SER A 370 11.36 -8.38 -25.57
CA SER A 370 10.76 -9.52 -24.88
C SER A 370 10.92 -10.77 -25.74
N GLU A 371 11.47 -11.82 -25.15
CA GLU A 371 11.44 -13.16 -25.74
C GLU A 371 10.51 -14.02 -24.89
N SER A 372 9.48 -14.59 -25.49
CA SER A 372 8.62 -15.58 -24.84
C SER A 372 8.88 -16.96 -25.46
N ASP A 373 9.23 -17.92 -24.60
CA ASP A 373 9.34 -19.35 -24.89
C ASP A 373 8.11 -20.05 -24.31
N ARG A 374 7.06 -20.20 -25.16
CA ARG A 374 5.76 -20.73 -24.76
C ARG A 374 5.70 -22.23 -24.97
N PHE A 375 5.17 -22.92 -23.99
CA PHE A 375 4.91 -24.33 -24.06
C PHE A 375 3.68 -24.62 -24.94
N ILE A 376 3.86 -25.39 -26.00
CA ILE A 376 2.77 -25.82 -26.90
C ILE A 376 2.45 -27.32 -26.68
N SER A 377 3.48 -28.14 -26.54
CA SER A 377 3.39 -29.56 -26.22
C SER A 377 4.72 -30.06 -25.67
N ASP A 378 4.79 -31.31 -25.29
CA ASP A 378 6.03 -31.93 -24.78
C ASP A 378 7.23 -31.77 -25.73
N ASP A 379 6.98 -31.70 -27.06
CA ASP A 379 8.01 -31.64 -28.08
C ASP A 379 8.09 -30.27 -28.81
N ASN A 380 7.10 -29.40 -28.65
CA ASN A 380 6.99 -28.14 -29.39
C ASN A 380 6.95 -26.92 -28.49
N ARG A 381 7.71 -25.91 -28.89
CA ARG A 381 7.75 -24.59 -28.24
C ARG A 381 7.51 -23.48 -29.26
N LEU A 382 6.77 -22.45 -28.88
CA LEU A 382 6.62 -21.24 -29.68
C LEU A 382 7.52 -20.15 -29.09
N ILE A 383 8.58 -19.82 -29.83
CA ILE A 383 9.49 -18.75 -29.50
C ILE A 383 9.02 -17.48 -30.20
N THR A 384 8.79 -16.42 -29.43
CA THR A 384 8.39 -15.13 -29.97
C THR A 384 9.35 -14.07 -29.44
N THR A 385 10.02 -13.35 -30.32
CA THR A 385 10.89 -12.22 -29.98
C THR A 385 10.22 -10.94 -30.46
N GLU A 386 10.08 -9.98 -29.55
CA GLU A 386 9.40 -8.71 -29.81
C GLU A 386 10.22 -7.55 -29.27
N THR A 387 10.57 -6.60 -30.11
CA THR A 387 11.20 -5.34 -29.71
C THR A 387 10.17 -4.23 -29.78
N LEU A 388 9.95 -3.54 -28.68
CA LEU A 388 8.91 -2.54 -28.51
C LEU A 388 9.49 -1.21 -28.08
N THR A 389 8.96 -0.13 -28.65
CA THR A 389 9.14 1.24 -28.17
C THR A 389 7.77 1.83 -27.87
N SER A 390 7.59 2.36 -26.66
CA SER A 390 6.31 2.91 -26.26
C SER A 390 6.42 4.33 -25.75
N ARG A 391 5.32 5.08 -25.92
CA ARG A 391 5.07 6.36 -25.28
C ARG A 391 3.70 6.33 -24.61
N THR A 392 3.69 6.47 -23.30
CA THR A 392 2.48 6.57 -22.49
C THR A 392 2.25 8.02 -22.07
N HIS A 393 1.08 8.54 -22.35
CA HIS A 393 0.66 9.85 -21.92
C HIS A 393 -0.43 9.72 -20.87
N LEU A 394 -0.15 10.20 -19.64
CA LEU A 394 -1.05 10.12 -18.49
C LEU A 394 -1.61 11.49 -18.15
N ASN A 395 -2.90 11.56 -17.92
CA ASN A 395 -3.63 12.71 -17.38
C ASN A 395 -4.68 12.21 -16.42
N ASP A 396 -4.42 12.32 -15.11
CA ASP A 396 -5.29 11.84 -14.06
C ASP A 396 -5.71 12.99 -13.14
N LEU A 397 -7.00 13.10 -12.87
CA LEU A 397 -7.58 14.01 -11.90
C LEU A 397 -8.35 13.21 -10.86
N SER A 398 -7.98 13.32 -9.61
CA SER A 398 -8.72 12.70 -8.51
C SER A 398 -9.10 13.70 -7.45
N GLY A 399 -10.27 13.50 -6.85
CA GLY A 399 -10.76 14.34 -5.78
C GLY A 399 -11.59 13.58 -4.77
N ASN A 400 -11.50 13.95 -3.51
CA ASN A 400 -12.46 13.52 -2.50
C ASN A 400 -12.83 14.67 -1.56
N LEU A 401 -14.08 14.66 -1.14
CA LEU A 401 -14.64 15.55 -0.14
C LEU A 401 -15.26 14.68 0.95
N ARG A 402 -14.75 14.79 2.18
CA ARG A 402 -15.24 14.06 3.34
C ARG A 402 -15.79 15.02 4.38
N TYR A 403 -17.02 14.76 4.83
CA TYR A 403 -17.57 15.27 6.08
C TYR A 403 -17.52 14.17 7.12
N MET A 404 -17.03 14.44 8.33
CA MET A 404 -17.00 13.51 9.44
C MET A 404 -17.49 14.15 10.72
N TRP A 405 -18.42 13.48 11.41
CA TRP A 405 -18.80 13.75 12.78
C TRP A 405 -18.46 12.53 13.63
N ASN A 406 -17.64 12.72 14.69
CA ASN A 406 -17.08 11.62 15.50
C ASN A 406 -17.22 11.95 16.97
N ALA A 407 -18.35 11.54 17.57
CA ALA A 407 -18.70 11.75 18.97
C ALA A 407 -18.78 10.42 19.75
N LYS A 408 -18.85 10.47 21.06
CA LYS A 408 -18.96 9.25 21.91
C LYS A 408 -20.25 8.47 21.72
N ASP A 409 -21.33 9.13 21.35
CA ASP A 409 -22.66 8.54 21.15
C ASP A 409 -22.95 8.14 19.71
N GLY A 410 -22.12 8.56 18.76
CA GLY A 410 -22.30 8.23 17.34
C GLY A 410 -21.18 8.74 16.44
N PHE A 411 -21.24 8.26 15.21
CA PHE A 411 -20.30 8.59 14.15
C PHE A 411 -21.06 8.73 12.83
N LEU A 412 -20.72 9.75 12.06
CA LEU A 412 -21.17 9.91 10.67
C LEU A 412 -19.99 10.29 9.80
N ALA A 413 -19.77 9.57 8.74
CA ALA A 413 -18.84 9.97 7.69
C ALA A 413 -19.56 9.89 6.34
N ASN A 414 -19.46 10.94 5.54
CA ASN A 414 -19.87 10.95 4.15
C ASN A 414 -18.67 11.35 3.29
N VAL A 415 -18.40 10.57 2.23
CA VAL A 415 -17.30 10.77 1.29
C VAL A 415 -17.85 10.78 -0.11
N ILE A 416 -17.62 11.87 -0.83
CA ILE A 416 -17.80 11.95 -2.28
C ILE A 416 -16.42 11.82 -2.91
N LYS A 417 -16.28 10.90 -3.88
CA LYS A 417 -15.04 10.66 -4.60
C LYS A 417 -15.25 10.80 -6.09
N PHE A 418 -14.30 11.41 -6.75
CA PHE A 418 -14.22 11.58 -8.20
C PHE A 418 -12.84 11.11 -8.67
N ASP A 419 -12.80 10.29 -9.71
CA ASP A 419 -11.57 9.89 -10.41
C ASP A 419 -11.84 10.00 -11.91
N GLY A 420 -11.01 10.75 -12.62
CA GLY A 420 -11.05 10.89 -14.08
C GLY A 420 -9.66 10.72 -14.66
N SER A 421 -9.54 10.02 -15.78
CA SER A 421 -8.29 9.89 -16.52
C SER A 421 -8.53 10.04 -18.02
N TRP A 422 -7.53 10.58 -18.74
CA TRP A 422 -7.52 10.74 -20.19
C TRP A 422 -6.17 10.25 -20.71
N ASN A 423 -5.96 8.95 -20.62
CA ASN A 423 -4.68 8.31 -20.86
C ASN A 423 -4.62 7.71 -22.26
N SER A 424 -3.44 7.72 -22.87
CA SER A 424 -3.20 7.06 -24.15
C SER A 424 -1.80 6.45 -24.23
N ASP A 425 -1.71 5.34 -24.98
CA ASP A 425 -0.46 4.63 -25.29
C ASP A 425 -0.23 4.57 -26.80
N LYS A 426 1.00 4.85 -27.23
CA LYS A 426 1.48 4.62 -28.58
C LYS A 426 2.63 3.64 -28.52
N VAL A 427 2.57 2.59 -29.34
CA VAL A 427 3.60 1.53 -29.34
C VAL A 427 3.97 1.16 -30.77
N GLU A 428 5.26 1.14 -31.02
CA GLU A 428 5.89 0.64 -32.24
C GLU A 428 6.59 -0.65 -31.91
N GLY A 429 6.41 -1.68 -32.75
CA GLY A 429 6.95 -3.01 -32.48
C GLY A 429 7.54 -3.68 -33.72
N LEU A 430 8.52 -4.54 -33.47
CA LEU A 430 9.01 -5.53 -34.44
C LEU A 430 8.91 -6.91 -33.79
N LEU A 431 8.11 -7.78 -34.34
CA LEU A 431 7.81 -9.12 -33.87
C LEU A 431 8.39 -10.15 -34.80
N ALA A 432 9.02 -11.20 -34.27
CA ALA A 432 9.40 -12.41 -35.01
C ALA A 432 8.93 -13.63 -34.22
N SER A 433 8.39 -14.64 -34.88
CA SER A 433 7.93 -15.86 -34.24
C SER A 433 8.33 -17.13 -34.98
N GLN A 434 8.65 -18.17 -34.20
CA GLN A 434 9.09 -19.47 -34.68
C GLN A 434 8.56 -20.58 -33.77
N LEU A 435 7.92 -21.57 -34.37
CA LEU A 435 7.65 -22.86 -33.74
C LEU A 435 8.90 -23.73 -33.83
N THR A 436 9.35 -24.27 -32.69
CA THR A 436 10.50 -25.19 -32.61
C THR A 436 10.03 -26.60 -32.28
N GLY A 437 10.78 -27.62 -32.66
CA GLY A 437 10.44 -29.02 -32.43
C GLY A 437 10.24 -29.79 -33.73
N PRO A 438 9.65 -31.01 -33.73
CA PRO A 438 9.42 -31.86 -34.91
C PRO A 438 8.60 -31.18 -36.02
N HIS A 439 7.74 -30.25 -35.65
CA HIS A 439 6.91 -29.47 -36.59
C HIS A 439 7.38 -28.02 -36.71
N SER A 440 8.71 -27.81 -36.76
CA SER A 440 9.29 -26.47 -36.81
C SER A 440 8.75 -25.65 -38.00
N LYS A 441 8.36 -24.40 -37.73
CA LYS A 441 7.84 -23.44 -38.70
C LYS A 441 8.27 -22.03 -38.31
N ASN A 442 8.85 -21.33 -39.28
CA ASN A 442 9.13 -19.91 -39.15
C ASN A 442 7.92 -19.12 -39.68
N TYR A 443 7.35 -18.25 -38.87
CA TYR A 443 6.21 -17.43 -39.24
C TYR A 443 6.61 -16.07 -39.82
N GLY A 444 7.92 -15.75 -39.88
CA GLY A 444 8.41 -14.48 -40.39
C GLY A 444 8.48 -13.37 -39.34
N SER A 445 8.53 -12.14 -39.83
CA SER A 445 8.58 -10.93 -39.00
C SER A 445 7.45 -9.97 -39.35
N GLU A 446 6.99 -9.24 -38.35
CA GLU A 446 5.89 -8.28 -38.47
C GLU A 446 6.28 -6.97 -37.78
N ARG A 447 5.93 -5.85 -38.40
CA ARG A 447 5.98 -4.53 -37.77
C ARG A 447 4.59 -4.20 -37.25
N THR A 448 4.50 -3.67 -36.02
CA THR A 448 3.24 -3.36 -35.39
C THR A 448 3.20 -1.90 -34.97
N HIS A 449 2.04 -1.28 -35.15
CA HIS A 449 1.74 0.08 -34.74
C HIS A 449 0.48 0.02 -33.88
N GLN A 450 0.55 0.37 -32.60
CA GLN A 450 -0.59 0.32 -31.70
C GLN A 450 -0.88 1.71 -31.15
N HIS A 451 -2.14 2.08 -31.13
CA HIS A 451 -2.64 3.27 -30.48
C HIS A 451 -3.82 2.91 -29.58
N PHE A 452 -3.67 3.12 -28.29
CA PHE A 452 -4.67 2.76 -27.29
C PHE A 452 -5.09 4.00 -26.50
N ASP A 453 -6.32 4.47 -26.74
CA ASP A 453 -6.97 5.51 -25.97
C ASP A 453 -7.83 4.86 -24.89
N HIS A 454 -7.55 5.19 -23.62
CA HIS A 454 -8.24 4.55 -22.48
C HIS A 454 -8.67 5.56 -21.40
N PRO A 455 -9.60 6.49 -21.75
CA PRO A 455 -10.17 7.38 -20.76
C PRO A 455 -11.04 6.62 -19.76
N SER A 456 -11.16 7.16 -18.55
CA SER A 456 -12.06 6.64 -17.55
C SER A 456 -12.64 7.75 -16.67
N LEU A 457 -13.87 7.53 -16.21
CA LEU A 457 -14.55 8.40 -15.27
C LEU A 457 -15.19 7.54 -14.18
N ALA A 458 -15.01 7.91 -12.92
CA ALA A 458 -15.70 7.29 -11.80
C ALA A 458 -16.14 8.33 -10.77
N VAL A 459 -17.38 8.21 -10.30
CA VAL A 459 -17.94 9.02 -9.23
C VAL A 459 -18.61 8.11 -8.22
N SER A 460 -18.33 8.32 -6.94
CA SER A 460 -18.98 7.54 -5.87
C SER A 460 -19.31 8.40 -4.66
N ASN A 461 -20.34 7.99 -3.93
CA ASN A 461 -20.69 8.49 -2.61
C ASN A 461 -20.72 7.33 -1.63
N THR A 462 -20.15 7.54 -0.45
CA THR A 462 -20.15 6.56 0.65
C THR A 462 -20.55 7.27 1.93
N THR A 463 -21.54 6.72 2.62
CA THR A 463 -22.02 7.22 3.92
C THR A 463 -21.92 6.09 4.94
N ASN A 464 -21.30 6.36 6.08
CA ASN A 464 -21.23 5.46 7.21
C ASN A 464 -21.83 6.16 8.44
N LEU A 465 -22.83 5.58 9.07
CA LEU A 465 -23.50 6.05 10.27
C LEU A 465 -23.45 4.98 11.37
N ILE A 466 -22.84 5.30 12.49
CA ILE A 466 -22.82 4.45 13.67
C ILE A 466 -23.57 5.16 14.79
N LYS A 467 -24.49 4.46 15.44
CA LYS A 467 -25.26 4.97 16.57
C LYS A 467 -25.24 3.98 17.71
N ASN A 468 -24.89 4.47 18.90
CA ASN A 468 -24.99 3.72 20.14
C ASN A 468 -26.41 3.78 20.70
N VAL A 469 -27.01 2.62 20.95
CA VAL A 469 -28.35 2.45 21.54
C VAL A 469 -28.21 1.63 22.82
N GLY A 470 -28.02 2.29 23.96
CA GLY A 470 -27.71 1.61 25.21
C GLY A 470 -26.39 0.81 25.13
N ARG A 471 -26.46 -0.51 25.35
CA ARG A 471 -25.30 -1.42 25.23
C ARG A 471 -25.07 -1.92 23.80
N HIS A 472 -25.94 -1.61 22.87
CA HIS A 472 -25.91 -2.08 21.50
C HIS A 472 -25.35 -1.03 20.55
N THR A 473 -24.88 -1.44 19.40
CA THR A 473 -24.38 -0.55 18.36
C THR A 473 -25.06 -0.90 17.04
N LEU A 474 -25.67 0.11 16.42
CA LEU A 474 -26.19 0.04 15.06
C LEU A 474 -25.18 0.69 14.12
N ASP A 475 -24.77 -0.06 13.09
CA ASP A 475 -23.90 0.42 12.03
C ASP A 475 -24.69 0.36 10.72
N LEU A 476 -24.79 1.52 10.05
CA LEU A 476 -25.46 1.66 8.76
C LEU A 476 -24.45 2.20 7.76
N HIS A 477 -24.26 1.47 6.68
CA HIS A 477 -23.40 1.86 5.60
C HIS A 477 -24.20 1.89 4.30
N PHE A 478 -24.06 2.96 3.56
CA PHE A 478 -24.61 3.12 2.21
C PHE A 478 -23.52 3.59 1.28
N SER A 479 -23.40 2.98 0.09
CA SER A 479 -22.52 3.48 -0.95
C SER A 479 -23.16 3.27 -2.32
N ALA A 480 -22.93 4.23 -3.20
CA ALA A 480 -23.35 4.14 -4.59
C ALA A 480 -22.31 4.81 -5.49
N GLY A 481 -22.20 4.33 -6.71
CA GLY A 481 -21.29 4.93 -7.67
C GLY A 481 -21.54 4.47 -9.10
N TYR A 482 -20.95 5.24 -9.99
CA TYR A 482 -20.95 5.04 -11.44
C TYR A 482 -19.53 5.14 -11.96
N ALA A 483 -19.15 4.26 -12.88
CA ALA A 483 -17.90 4.39 -13.64
C ALA A 483 -18.13 4.00 -15.10
N GLN A 484 -17.34 4.61 -15.96
CA GLN A 484 -17.38 4.43 -17.42
C GLN A 484 -15.97 4.36 -17.98
N ARG A 485 -15.75 3.52 -19.00
CA ARG A 485 -14.52 3.39 -19.78
C ARG A 485 -14.82 3.22 -21.26
N PRO A 486 -14.81 4.30 -22.06
CA PRO A 486 -14.85 4.22 -23.52
C PRO A 486 -13.42 4.09 -24.04
N ASN A 487 -12.99 2.88 -24.39
CA ASN A 487 -11.62 2.58 -24.77
C ASN A 487 -11.56 2.16 -26.24
N THR A 488 -10.52 2.62 -26.96
CA THR A 488 -10.27 2.26 -28.36
C THR A 488 -8.83 1.80 -28.54
N LEU A 489 -8.65 0.62 -29.11
CA LEU A 489 -7.34 0.10 -29.52
C LEU A 489 -7.31 -0.05 -31.05
N THR A 490 -6.46 0.72 -31.70
CA THR A 490 -6.16 0.61 -33.13
C THR A 490 -4.79 -0.03 -33.33
N VAL A 491 -4.72 -1.03 -34.19
CA VAL A 491 -3.49 -1.79 -34.49
C VAL A 491 -3.29 -1.91 -35.97
N GLY A 492 -2.12 -1.50 -36.49
CA GLY A 492 -1.61 -1.87 -37.82
C GLY A 492 -0.57 -2.98 -37.67
N VAL A 493 -0.65 -3.98 -38.54
CA VAL A 493 0.31 -5.09 -38.64
C VAL A 493 0.79 -5.21 -40.06
N ASP A 494 2.07 -4.94 -40.27
CA ASP A 494 2.75 -5.06 -41.58
C ASP A 494 3.62 -6.31 -41.60
N SER A 495 3.24 -7.34 -42.37
CA SER A 495 4.07 -8.51 -42.53
C SER A 495 5.26 -8.18 -43.47
N LEU A 496 6.45 -8.61 -43.05
CA LEU A 496 7.71 -8.25 -43.70
C LEU A 496 8.31 -9.46 -44.49
N ASN A 497 8.78 -9.20 -45.68
CA ASN A 497 9.60 -10.17 -46.43
C ASN A 497 11.06 -10.20 -45.94
N ALA A 498 11.90 -11.05 -46.50
CA ALA A 498 13.32 -11.19 -46.14
C ALA A 498 14.14 -9.88 -46.29
N GLY A 499 13.68 -8.91 -47.10
CA GLY A 499 14.26 -7.59 -47.26
C GLY A 499 13.66 -6.53 -46.35
N GLN A 500 12.75 -6.91 -45.46
CA GLN A 500 11.97 -6.02 -44.57
C GLN A 500 11.04 -5.05 -45.33
N GLU A 501 10.65 -5.40 -46.54
CA GLU A 501 9.62 -4.69 -47.29
C GLU A 501 8.24 -5.22 -46.92
N VAL A 502 7.25 -4.34 -46.77
CA VAL A 502 5.85 -4.70 -46.45
C VAL A 502 5.25 -5.45 -47.64
N PHE A 503 4.77 -6.68 -47.45
CA PHE A 503 4.09 -7.47 -48.47
C PHE A 503 2.62 -7.75 -48.15
N ASN A 504 2.19 -7.52 -46.88
CA ASN A 504 0.81 -7.64 -46.47
C ASN A 504 0.55 -6.68 -45.29
N ASN A 505 -0.56 -5.96 -45.31
CA ASN A 505 -0.96 -4.99 -44.30
C ASN A 505 -2.33 -5.38 -43.79
N HIS A 506 -2.46 -5.51 -42.49
CA HIS A 506 -3.70 -5.72 -41.78
C HIS A 506 -3.91 -4.60 -40.73
N ALA A 507 -5.13 -4.20 -40.57
CA ALA A 507 -5.50 -3.25 -39.53
C ALA A 507 -6.66 -3.82 -38.68
N TYR A 508 -6.55 -3.69 -37.37
CA TYR A 508 -7.59 -4.06 -36.42
C TYR A 508 -8.00 -2.82 -35.62
N GLN A 509 -9.28 -2.72 -35.33
CA GLN A 509 -9.77 -1.75 -34.36
C GLN A 509 -10.72 -2.44 -33.40
N GLN A 510 -10.49 -2.26 -32.11
CA GLN A 510 -11.41 -2.69 -31.06
C GLN A 510 -11.90 -1.49 -30.30
N ASP A 511 -13.20 -1.29 -30.31
CA ASP A 511 -13.86 -0.34 -29.45
C ASP A 511 -14.54 -1.10 -28.31
N ILE A 512 -14.40 -0.61 -27.07
CA ILE A 512 -15.10 -1.12 -25.89
C ILE A 512 -15.66 0.05 -25.10
N GLU A 513 -16.98 0.10 -24.97
CA GLU A 513 -17.62 0.99 -24.03
C GLU A 513 -18.16 0.17 -22.86
N SER A 514 -17.64 0.40 -21.67
CA SER A 514 -18.05 -0.31 -20.48
C SER A 514 -18.54 0.63 -19.38
N HIS A 515 -19.64 0.23 -18.75
CA HIS A 515 -20.29 0.94 -17.67
C HIS A 515 -20.37 0.06 -16.43
N HIS A 516 -20.21 0.65 -15.26
CA HIS A 516 -20.46 -0.03 -14.00
C HIS A 516 -21.23 0.90 -13.05
N ILE A 517 -22.41 0.47 -12.65
CA ILE A 517 -23.20 1.08 -11.60
C ILE A 517 -23.22 0.12 -10.42
N ASN A 518 -22.92 0.60 -9.23
CA ASN A 518 -23.00 -0.22 -8.02
C ASN A 518 -23.71 0.56 -6.91
N ALA A 519 -24.62 -0.11 -6.20
CA ALA A 519 -25.24 0.38 -4.98
C ALA A 519 -25.17 -0.69 -3.91
N ASN A 520 -24.65 -0.32 -2.74
CA ASN A 520 -24.47 -1.21 -1.60
C ASN A 520 -25.08 -0.60 -0.34
N PHE A 521 -25.86 -1.40 0.36
CA PHE A 521 -26.37 -1.10 1.69
C PHE A 521 -25.92 -2.21 2.64
N HIS A 522 -25.35 -1.82 3.77
CA HIS A 522 -24.91 -2.73 4.79
C HIS A 522 -25.36 -2.22 6.17
N THR A 523 -25.91 -3.10 6.98
CA THR A 523 -26.24 -2.80 8.36
C THR A 523 -25.78 -3.92 9.28
N ASN A 524 -25.24 -3.55 10.43
CA ASN A 524 -24.88 -4.47 11.49
C ASN A 524 -25.49 -4.02 12.82
N TYR A 525 -26.04 -4.98 13.54
CA TYR A 525 -26.51 -4.78 14.90
C TYR A 525 -25.76 -5.71 15.86
N ASN A 526 -25.02 -5.14 16.81
CA ASN A 526 -24.14 -5.86 17.70
C ASN A 526 -24.76 -5.97 19.10
N PHE A 527 -24.80 -7.20 19.62
CA PHE A 527 -25.24 -7.54 20.98
C PHE A 527 -24.02 -7.97 21.79
N ARG A 528 -23.78 -7.36 22.93
CA ARG A 528 -22.71 -7.76 23.83
C ARG A 528 -23.27 -8.35 25.12
N PHE A 529 -22.85 -9.59 25.47
CA PHE A 529 -23.21 -10.31 26.70
C PHE A 529 -21.94 -10.79 27.40
N GLY A 530 -21.43 -10.01 28.36
CA GLY A 530 -20.17 -10.33 29.01
C GLY A 530 -19.01 -10.45 28.02
N ASP A 531 -18.45 -11.64 27.92
CA ASP A 531 -17.33 -11.97 27.05
C ASP A 531 -17.75 -12.30 25.59
N PHE A 532 -19.07 -12.38 25.32
CA PHE A 532 -19.61 -12.70 23.98
C PHE A 532 -20.13 -11.47 23.27
N THR A 533 -19.82 -11.36 21.98
CA THR A 533 -20.42 -10.41 21.05
C THR A 533 -21.09 -11.18 19.92
N LEU A 534 -22.36 -10.92 19.69
CA LEU A 534 -23.14 -11.43 18.59
C LEU A 534 -23.42 -10.29 17.63
N ALA A 535 -23.06 -10.43 16.38
CA ALA A 535 -23.36 -9.45 15.35
C ALA A 535 -24.24 -10.08 14.28
N TYR A 536 -25.34 -9.42 13.97
CA TYR A 536 -26.22 -9.77 12.87
C TYR A 536 -26.26 -8.60 11.89
N GLY A 537 -26.06 -8.90 10.63
CA GLY A 537 -26.03 -7.89 9.60
C GLY A 537 -26.79 -8.31 8.36
N VAL A 538 -27.22 -7.31 7.60
CA VAL A 538 -27.79 -7.50 6.28
C VAL A 538 -26.96 -6.67 5.31
N ILE A 539 -26.52 -7.31 4.23
CA ILE A 539 -25.88 -6.63 3.10
C ILE A 539 -26.80 -6.79 1.91
N ALA A 540 -27.15 -5.69 1.27
CA ALA A 540 -27.83 -5.69 -0.01
C ALA A 540 -26.92 -4.97 -1.02
N ASN A 541 -26.53 -5.66 -2.08
CA ASN A 541 -25.70 -5.12 -3.14
C ASN A 541 -26.40 -5.31 -4.49
N ALA A 542 -26.37 -4.27 -5.31
CA ALA A 542 -26.81 -4.32 -6.69
C ALA A 542 -25.71 -3.75 -7.58
N SER A 543 -25.27 -4.54 -8.55
CA SER A 543 -24.21 -4.18 -9.48
C SER A 543 -24.67 -4.41 -10.92
N PHE A 544 -24.50 -3.41 -11.75
CA PHE A 544 -24.93 -3.40 -13.14
C PHE A 544 -23.71 -3.13 -14.03
N HIS A 545 -23.37 -4.09 -14.89
CA HIS A 545 -22.28 -4.00 -15.84
C HIS A 545 -22.81 -4.00 -17.25
N GLY A 546 -22.67 -2.89 -17.97
CA GLY A 546 -22.93 -2.76 -19.40
C GLY A 546 -21.63 -2.89 -20.18
N ILE A 547 -21.63 -3.67 -21.23
CA ILE A 547 -20.47 -3.87 -22.11
C ILE A 547 -20.95 -3.82 -23.55
N GLU A 548 -20.45 -2.85 -24.30
CA GLU A 548 -20.64 -2.74 -25.74
C GLU A 548 -19.26 -2.81 -26.42
N THR A 549 -19.12 -3.72 -27.40
CA THR A 549 -17.84 -3.91 -28.12
C THR A 549 -18.06 -4.03 -29.60
N ASP A 550 -17.11 -3.51 -30.38
CA ASP A 550 -17.03 -3.65 -31.84
C ASP A 550 -15.60 -3.95 -32.23
N LEU A 551 -15.38 -5.04 -32.99
CA LEU A 551 -14.07 -5.49 -33.49
C LEU A 551 -14.08 -5.50 -35.01
N ASP A 552 -13.33 -4.59 -35.61
CA ASP A 552 -13.13 -4.49 -37.04
C ASP A 552 -11.77 -5.10 -37.49
N GLY A 553 -11.74 -5.60 -38.72
CA GLY A 553 -10.52 -6.09 -39.39
C GLY A 553 -10.10 -7.51 -39.00
N PHE A 554 -10.75 -8.15 -38.04
CA PHE A 554 -10.42 -9.53 -37.64
C PHE A 554 -11.23 -10.56 -38.40
N THR A 555 -10.53 -11.58 -38.94
CA THR A 555 -11.14 -12.75 -39.57
C THR A 555 -10.77 -13.98 -38.74
N PRO A 556 -11.69 -14.53 -37.95
CA PRO A 556 -11.40 -15.73 -37.17
C PRO A 556 -11.07 -16.95 -38.02
N PRO A 557 -10.33 -17.95 -37.51
CA PRO A 557 -9.84 -19.13 -38.29
C PRO A 557 -10.94 -20.08 -38.82
N THR A 558 -12.20 -19.88 -38.50
CA THR A 558 -13.33 -20.76 -38.91
C THR A 558 -14.15 -20.10 -40.00
N ASP A 559 -14.35 -20.76 -41.13
CA ASP A 559 -15.15 -20.30 -42.27
C ASP A 559 -16.60 -19.95 -41.88
N GLY A 560 -17.08 -18.80 -42.32
CA GLY A 560 -18.50 -18.43 -42.27
C GLY A 560 -18.97 -17.66 -41.01
N ILE A 561 -18.18 -16.71 -40.52
CA ILE A 561 -18.52 -15.93 -39.32
C ILE A 561 -19.53 -14.84 -39.61
N ALA A 562 -20.61 -14.83 -38.85
CA ALA A 562 -21.54 -13.74 -38.84
C ALA A 562 -20.92 -12.51 -38.18
N SER A 563 -21.21 -11.30 -38.67
CA SER A 563 -20.79 -10.03 -38.07
C SER A 563 -21.17 -9.91 -36.57
N SER A 564 -22.21 -10.62 -36.16
CA SER A 564 -22.62 -10.74 -34.76
C SER A 564 -21.59 -11.39 -33.82
N GLN A 565 -20.60 -12.10 -34.34
CA GLN A 565 -19.51 -12.71 -33.54
C GLN A 565 -18.35 -11.74 -33.25
N LEU A 566 -18.32 -10.58 -33.89
CA LEU A 566 -17.32 -9.53 -33.65
C LEU A 566 -17.86 -8.40 -32.76
N ARG A 567 -19.09 -8.52 -32.29
CA ARG A 567 -19.76 -7.51 -31.49
C ARG A 567 -20.37 -8.10 -30.23
N ASN A 568 -20.39 -7.29 -29.18
CA ASN A 568 -21.15 -7.57 -27.97
C ASN A 568 -21.96 -6.32 -27.56
N ASP A 569 -23.20 -6.51 -27.11
CA ASP A 569 -24.01 -5.52 -26.39
C ASP A 569 -24.77 -6.30 -25.32
N LEU A 570 -24.24 -6.26 -24.12
CA LEU A 570 -24.77 -7.06 -23.04
C LEU A 570 -24.79 -6.31 -21.71
N TRP A 571 -25.78 -6.66 -20.89
CA TRP A 571 -25.86 -6.25 -19.52
C TRP A 571 -25.75 -7.47 -18.61
N TYR A 572 -24.81 -7.40 -17.68
CA TYR A 572 -24.62 -8.37 -16.62
C TYR A 572 -24.93 -7.72 -15.28
N ASN A 573 -26.03 -8.14 -14.64
CA ASN A 573 -26.43 -7.55 -13.37
C ASN A 573 -26.38 -8.59 -12.26
N THR A 574 -25.89 -8.16 -11.10
CA THR A 574 -25.86 -9.01 -9.92
C THR A 574 -26.62 -8.36 -8.77
N TYR A 575 -27.38 -9.18 -8.07
CA TYR A 575 -28.12 -8.78 -6.88
C TYR A 575 -27.73 -9.72 -5.76
N GLU A 576 -27.32 -9.17 -4.67
CA GLU A 576 -26.82 -9.91 -3.52
C GLU A 576 -27.58 -9.47 -2.27
N LEU A 577 -28.15 -10.45 -1.58
CA LEU A 577 -28.73 -10.25 -0.26
C LEU A 577 -28.05 -11.21 0.72
N THR A 578 -27.18 -10.68 1.57
CA THR A 578 -26.45 -11.48 2.56
C THR A 578 -26.99 -11.25 3.95
N LEU A 579 -27.36 -12.34 4.62
CA LEU A 579 -27.59 -12.38 6.06
C LEU A 579 -26.27 -12.75 6.76
N GLY A 580 -25.61 -11.75 7.31
CA GLY A 580 -24.38 -11.90 8.06
C GLY A 580 -24.63 -12.33 9.49
N GLN A 581 -23.86 -13.31 9.96
CA GLN A 581 -23.90 -13.77 11.34
C GLN A 581 -22.46 -13.87 11.81
N HIS A 582 -22.14 -13.22 12.92
CA HIS A 582 -20.80 -13.22 13.46
C HIS A 582 -20.84 -13.36 14.97
N TYR A 583 -20.15 -14.37 15.48
CA TYR A 583 -20.07 -14.73 16.88
C TYR A 583 -18.64 -14.55 17.36
N LYS A 584 -18.44 -13.75 18.38
CA LYS A 584 -17.13 -13.44 18.94
C LYS A 584 -17.12 -13.71 20.44
N TRP A 585 -16.09 -14.39 20.91
CA TRP A 585 -15.82 -14.62 22.32
C TRP A 585 -14.42 -14.11 22.66
N GLU A 586 -14.32 -13.36 23.76
CA GLU A 586 -13.08 -12.71 24.20
C GLU A 586 -12.89 -12.88 25.72
N ARG A 587 -11.84 -13.59 26.12
CA ARG A 587 -11.50 -13.77 27.54
C ARG A 587 -10.04 -14.17 27.72
N GLY A 588 -9.35 -13.54 28.69
CA GLY A 588 -8.02 -13.96 29.15
C GLY A 588 -6.96 -14.00 28.02
N GLY A 589 -6.99 -13.05 27.09
CA GLY A 589 -6.09 -13.01 25.92
C GLY A 589 -6.57 -13.84 24.73
N TRP A 590 -7.60 -14.70 24.91
CA TRP A 590 -8.24 -15.42 23.80
C TRP A 590 -9.28 -14.57 23.11
N ARG A 591 -9.28 -14.64 21.77
CA ARG A 591 -10.37 -14.17 20.92
C ARG A 591 -10.73 -15.28 19.95
N VAL A 592 -11.97 -15.70 19.94
CA VAL A 592 -12.51 -16.70 19.02
C VAL A 592 -13.63 -16.05 18.21
N SER A 593 -13.62 -16.23 16.92
CA SER A 593 -14.59 -15.63 15.99
C SER A 593 -15.09 -16.70 15.03
N LEU A 594 -16.39 -16.78 14.86
CA LEU A 594 -17.09 -17.66 13.92
C LEU A 594 -18.10 -16.84 13.13
N GLY A 595 -18.06 -16.93 11.81
CA GLY A 595 -19.03 -16.35 10.90
C GLY A 595 -19.57 -17.40 9.95
N CYS A 596 -20.84 -17.28 9.56
CA CYS A 596 -21.47 -18.16 8.56
C CYS A 596 -22.48 -17.33 7.73
N PRO A 597 -22.02 -16.34 6.94
CA PRO A 597 -22.95 -15.57 6.11
C PRO A 597 -23.67 -16.45 5.11
N LEU A 598 -24.98 -16.20 4.98
CA LEU A 598 -25.86 -16.78 3.99
C LEU A 598 -26.12 -15.72 2.92
N ASN A 599 -25.76 -16.01 1.68
CA ASN A 599 -25.86 -15.07 0.60
C ASN A 599 -26.82 -15.60 -0.48
N LEU A 600 -27.95 -14.92 -0.66
CA LEU A 600 -28.82 -15.10 -1.82
C LEU A 600 -28.25 -14.23 -2.95
N TYR A 601 -27.68 -14.89 -3.94
CA TYR A 601 -26.99 -14.28 -5.05
C TYR A 601 -27.74 -14.56 -6.35
N THR A 602 -28.22 -13.49 -7.00
CA THR A 602 -28.92 -13.57 -8.28
C THR A 602 -28.12 -12.81 -9.32
N GLN A 603 -27.93 -13.41 -10.48
CA GLN A 603 -27.30 -12.78 -11.63
C GLN A 603 -28.19 -12.89 -12.85
N THR A 604 -28.23 -11.83 -13.66
CA THR A 604 -28.97 -11.78 -14.91
C THR A 604 -28.03 -11.36 -16.03
N LEU A 605 -28.11 -12.06 -17.13
CA LEU A 605 -27.42 -11.74 -18.38
C LEU A 605 -28.48 -11.37 -19.42
N ASP A 606 -28.28 -10.27 -20.11
CA ASP A 606 -29.10 -9.81 -21.26
C ASP A 606 -28.15 -9.50 -22.43
N ASP A 607 -27.98 -10.44 -23.35
CA ASP A 607 -27.21 -10.26 -24.61
C ASP A 607 -28.19 -9.79 -25.71
N ARG A 608 -28.14 -8.52 -26.01
CA ARG A 608 -29.07 -7.86 -26.94
C ARG A 608 -28.80 -8.18 -28.41
N ILE A 609 -27.56 -8.55 -28.75
CA ILE A 609 -27.21 -8.94 -30.11
C ILE A 609 -27.79 -10.32 -30.46
N ARG A 610 -27.84 -11.23 -29.47
CA ARG A 610 -28.28 -12.62 -29.64
C ARG A 610 -29.69 -12.87 -29.13
N ASP A 611 -30.34 -11.83 -28.56
CA ASP A 611 -31.64 -11.91 -27.90
C ASP A 611 -31.70 -13.02 -26.84
N ASP A 612 -30.62 -13.13 -26.07
CA ASP A 612 -30.39 -14.17 -25.08
C ASP A 612 -30.46 -13.63 -23.67
N LYS A 613 -31.38 -14.13 -22.85
CA LYS A 613 -31.61 -13.68 -21.47
C LYS A 613 -31.59 -14.84 -20.50
N HIS A 614 -30.67 -14.78 -19.55
CA HIS A 614 -30.56 -15.80 -18.52
C HIS A 614 -30.64 -15.17 -17.13
N SER A 615 -31.19 -15.90 -16.19
CA SER A 615 -31.21 -15.53 -14.77
C SER A 615 -30.94 -16.77 -13.92
N TYR A 616 -29.96 -16.62 -13.02
CA TYR A 616 -29.54 -17.68 -12.11
C TYR A 616 -29.59 -17.17 -10.68
N THR A 617 -30.09 -18.01 -9.77
CA THR A 617 -30.12 -17.67 -8.33
C THR A 617 -29.50 -18.80 -7.52
N HIS A 618 -28.54 -18.44 -6.67
CA HIS A 618 -27.80 -19.35 -5.82
C HIS A 618 -27.90 -18.94 -4.36
N LEU A 619 -28.02 -19.93 -3.47
CA LEU A 619 -27.80 -19.72 -2.05
C LEU A 619 -26.35 -20.13 -1.71
N LEU A 620 -25.52 -19.17 -1.40
CA LEU A 620 -24.12 -19.35 -1.09
C LEU A 620 -23.91 -19.29 0.42
N VAL A 621 -23.07 -20.18 0.94
CA VAL A 621 -22.71 -20.25 2.36
C VAL A 621 -21.20 -20.14 2.49
N SER A 622 -20.71 -19.16 3.27
CA SER A 622 -19.28 -18.85 3.36
C SER A 622 -18.80 -18.87 4.82
N PRO A 623 -18.69 -20.06 5.45
CA PRO A 623 -18.24 -20.14 6.83
C PRO A 623 -16.79 -19.68 6.98
N ASN A 624 -16.53 -18.96 8.06
CA ASN A 624 -15.21 -18.53 8.45
C ASN A 624 -15.02 -18.68 9.95
N PHE A 625 -13.80 -19.06 10.32
CA PHE A 625 -13.36 -19.26 11.69
C PHE A 625 -12.03 -18.55 11.90
N SER A 626 -11.87 -17.86 13.02
CA SER A 626 -10.57 -17.40 13.45
C SER A 626 -10.44 -17.47 14.97
N THR A 627 -9.23 -17.78 15.43
CA THR A 627 -8.87 -17.69 16.83
C THR A 627 -7.53 -17.04 17.00
N SER A 628 -7.41 -16.19 18.00
CA SER A 628 -6.13 -15.57 18.37
C SER A 628 -5.93 -15.66 19.87
N TYR A 629 -4.66 -15.74 20.27
CA TYR A 629 -4.24 -15.73 21.65
C TYR A 629 -3.07 -14.79 21.85
N GLU A 630 -3.17 -13.91 22.84
CA GLU A 630 -2.12 -12.99 23.23
C GLU A 630 -1.62 -13.34 24.64
N TRP A 631 -0.32 -13.54 24.76
CA TRP A 631 0.35 -13.83 26.02
C TRP A 631 1.68 -13.10 26.12
N ARG A 632 1.74 -12.09 26.98
CA ARG A 632 2.92 -11.22 27.11
C ARG A 632 3.30 -10.62 25.76
N ASP A 633 4.54 -10.89 25.32
CA ASP A 633 5.11 -10.42 24.05
C ASP A 633 4.75 -11.32 22.85
N TRP A 634 4.02 -12.41 23.06
CA TRP A 634 3.62 -13.35 22.03
C TRP A 634 2.18 -13.16 21.59
N SER A 635 1.95 -13.31 20.31
CA SER A 635 0.60 -13.45 19.76
C SER A 635 0.54 -14.56 18.73
N GLY A 636 -0.54 -15.33 18.74
CA GLY A 636 -0.82 -16.37 17.76
C GLY A 636 -2.21 -16.19 17.17
N ASN A 637 -2.36 -16.53 15.88
CA ASN A 637 -3.65 -16.52 15.20
C ASN A 637 -3.76 -17.74 14.29
N ILE A 638 -4.93 -18.36 14.25
CA ILE A 638 -5.30 -19.40 13.29
C ILE A 638 -6.62 -18.99 12.65
N ASN A 639 -6.73 -19.16 11.35
CA ASN A 639 -7.96 -18.91 10.62
C ASN A 639 -8.24 -20.00 9.59
N ALA A 640 -9.51 -20.24 9.30
CA ALA A 640 -9.99 -21.09 8.23
C ALA A 640 -11.24 -20.47 7.59
N SER A 641 -11.38 -20.64 6.29
CA SER A 641 -12.53 -20.12 5.55
C SER A 641 -12.87 -21.00 4.37
N TYR A 642 -14.16 -21.05 4.04
CA TYR A 642 -14.66 -21.56 2.78
C TYR A 642 -15.43 -20.44 2.09
N PHE A 643 -15.23 -20.33 0.79
CA PHE A 643 -15.87 -19.32 -0.03
C PHE A 643 -16.22 -19.92 -1.39
N LYS A 644 -17.45 -19.71 -1.84
CA LYS A 644 -17.91 -20.04 -3.20
C LYS A 644 -18.19 -18.77 -3.95
N ASN A 645 -17.64 -18.64 -5.15
CA ASN A 645 -17.94 -17.58 -6.10
C ASN A 645 -18.68 -18.17 -7.31
N VAL A 646 -19.63 -17.44 -7.87
CA VAL A 646 -20.39 -17.85 -9.04
C VAL A 646 -20.49 -16.68 -10.02
N GLY A 647 -20.13 -16.96 -11.27
CA GLY A 647 -20.13 -15.96 -12.34
C GLY A 647 -18.89 -15.05 -12.32
N ASP A 648 -18.46 -14.67 -13.51
CA ASP A 648 -17.36 -13.73 -13.72
C ASP A 648 -17.74 -12.81 -14.89
N PRO A 649 -17.69 -11.49 -14.78
CA PRO A 649 -17.88 -10.57 -15.90
C PRO A 649 -16.97 -10.86 -17.10
N GLY A 650 -15.80 -11.45 -16.86
CA GLY A 650 -14.86 -11.90 -17.89
C GLY A 650 -15.29 -13.15 -18.65
N GLY A 651 -16.32 -13.88 -18.19
CA GLY A 651 -16.75 -15.14 -18.75
C GLY A 651 -18.09 -15.11 -19.51
N ILE A 652 -18.64 -13.90 -19.77
CA ILE A 652 -20.05 -13.78 -20.22
C ILE A 652 -20.25 -13.30 -21.66
N TYR A 653 -19.20 -12.84 -22.34
CA TYR A 653 -19.33 -12.30 -23.71
C TYR A 653 -19.16 -13.39 -24.77
N SER A 654 -20.07 -13.40 -25.72
CA SER A 654 -20.14 -14.42 -26.77
C SER A 654 -19.41 -14.03 -28.04
N GLY A 655 -19.19 -12.73 -28.29
CA GLY A 655 -18.40 -12.24 -29.43
C GLY A 655 -16.92 -12.16 -29.07
N TYR A 656 -16.09 -12.18 -30.08
CA TYR A 656 -14.64 -12.01 -29.90
C TYR A 656 -14.32 -10.59 -29.38
N ILE A 657 -13.35 -10.52 -28.48
CA ILE A 657 -12.71 -9.28 -28.03
C ILE A 657 -11.20 -9.42 -28.27
N MET A 658 -10.59 -8.43 -28.90
CA MET A 658 -9.15 -8.30 -29.01
C MET A 658 -8.58 -7.75 -27.70
N ASN A 659 -8.02 -8.63 -26.85
CA ASN A 659 -7.34 -8.21 -25.63
C ASN A 659 -6.07 -7.41 -25.95
N ASN A 660 -5.37 -7.81 -27.01
CA ASN A 660 -4.29 -7.10 -27.66
C ASN A 660 -4.09 -7.72 -29.06
N TYR A 661 -3.22 -7.14 -29.89
CA TYR A 661 -3.06 -7.59 -31.28
C TYR A 661 -2.62 -9.06 -31.47
N ARG A 662 -2.17 -9.71 -30.37
CA ARG A 662 -1.78 -11.14 -30.36
C ARG A 662 -2.77 -12.03 -29.61
N ALA A 663 -3.79 -11.48 -28.98
CA ALA A 663 -4.68 -12.27 -28.15
C ALA A 663 -6.15 -11.86 -28.37
N PHE A 664 -6.89 -12.77 -28.97
CA PHE A 664 -8.33 -12.65 -29.19
C PHE A 664 -9.03 -13.61 -28.24
N GLN A 665 -10.02 -13.13 -27.53
CA GLN A 665 -10.72 -13.91 -26.51
C GLN A 665 -12.21 -13.99 -26.80
N ARG A 666 -12.74 -15.17 -26.57
CA ARG A 666 -14.17 -15.45 -26.54
C ARG A 666 -14.47 -16.26 -25.29
N SER A 667 -15.43 -15.82 -24.50
CA SER A 667 -15.61 -16.36 -23.14
C SER A 667 -16.95 -17.04 -22.90
N TYR A 668 -17.87 -17.08 -23.90
CA TYR A 668 -19.17 -17.70 -23.70
C TYR A 668 -19.07 -19.19 -23.46
N VAL A 669 -19.64 -19.65 -22.34
CA VAL A 669 -19.88 -21.04 -21.99
C VAL A 669 -21.29 -21.15 -21.47
N GLU A 670 -21.96 -22.24 -21.79
CA GLU A 670 -23.36 -22.47 -21.40
C GLU A 670 -23.55 -22.54 -19.87
N GLN A 671 -22.53 -22.98 -19.14
CA GLN A 671 -22.51 -23.00 -17.68
C GLN A 671 -21.79 -21.77 -17.11
N LEU A 672 -22.30 -21.26 -16.00
CA LEU A 672 -21.62 -20.20 -15.27
C LEU A 672 -20.32 -20.72 -14.65
N SER A 673 -19.32 -19.83 -14.59
CA SER A 673 -18.11 -20.15 -13.83
C SER A 673 -18.43 -20.30 -12.35
N GLU A 674 -17.95 -21.37 -11.73
CA GLU A 674 -18.04 -21.62 -10.30
C GLU A 674 -16.65 -21.87 -9.74
N THR A 675 -16.30 -21.15 -8.68
CA THR A 675 -15.04 -21.33 -7.96
C THR A 675 -15.32 -21.63 -6.49
N ASP A 676 -14.89 -22.79 -6.03
CA ASP A 676 -14.83 -23.15 -4.61
C ASP A 676 -13.43 -22.91 -4.07
N ARG A 677 -13.32 -22.20 -2.97
CA ARG A 677 -12.03 -21.93 -2.32
C ARG A 677 -12.07 -22.28 -0.83
N VAL A 678 -11.10 -23.07 -0.39
CA VAL A 678 -10.82 -23.36 1.03
C VAL A 678 -9.49 -22.71 1.38
N GLY A 679 -9.47 -21.89 2.43
CA GLY A 679 -8.27 -21.25 2.94
C GLY A 679 -8.03 -21.59 4.40
N ALA A 680 -6.77 -21.85 4.78
CA ALA A 680 -6.35 -22.00 6.16
C ALA A 680 -5.06 -21.21 6.39
N GLY A 681 -4.95 -20.56 7.54
CA GLY A 681 -3.78 -19.76 7.88
C GLY A 681 -3.41 -19.85 9.35
N ALA A 682 -2.12 -19.74 9.63
CA ALA A 682 -1.58 -19.64 10.98
C ALA A 682 -0.50 -18.56 11.02
N ASN A 683 -0.46 -17.79 12.10
CA ASN A 683 0.53 -16.76 12.32
C ASN A 683 0.98 -16.76 13.78
N ILE A 684 2.28 -16.66 14.01
CA ILE A 684 2.88 -16.48 15.33
C ILE A 684 3.76 -15.25 15.26
N ALA A 685 3.62 -14.36 16.22
CA ALA A 685 4.44 -13.18 16.33
C ALA A 685 4.97 -12.99 17.76
N TYR A 686 6.22 -12.56 17.86
CA TYR A 686 6.84 -12.08 19.09
C TYR A 686 7.18 -10.61 18.92
N ARG A 687 6.84 -9.80 19.90
CA ARG A 687 7.16 -8.38 19.87
C ARG A 687 7.59 -7.89 21.27
N SER A 688 8.78 -7.37 21.34
CA SER A 688 9.29 -6.70 22.52
C SER A 688 9.84 -5.33 22.14
N ALA A 689 9.04 -4.28 22.36
CA ALA A 689 9.43 -2.91 22.03
C ALA A 689 10.66 -2.48 22.85
N LEU A 690 10.70 -2.85 24.14
CA LEU A 690 11.81 -2.51 25.05
C LEU A 690 13.14 -3.15 24.60
N ASN A 691 13.07 -4.38 24.08
CA ASN A 691 14.24 -5.09 23.55
C ASN A 691 14.46 -4.80 22.07
N ALA A 692 13.65 -3.95 21.43
CA ALA A 692 13.65 -3.67 20.00
C ALA A 692 13.73 -4.95 19.14
N MET A 693 12.99 -6.02 19.54
CA MET A 693 13.00 -7.32 18.90
C MET A 693 11.62 -7.72 18.42
N PHE A 694 11.53 -8.07 17.14
CA PHE A 694 10.29 -8.42 16.45
C PHE A 694 10.51 -9.66 15.59
N PHE A 695 9.60 -10.60 15.67
CA PHE A 695 9.61 -11.84 14.92
C PHE A 695 8.19 -12.17 14.47
N ARG A 696 8.04 -12.67 13.24
CA ARG A 696 6.78 -13.18 12.73
C ARG A 696 6.99 -14.39 11.83
N LEU A 697 6.20 -15.40 12.03
CA LEU A 697 6.10 -16.58 11.17
C LEU A 697 4.64 -16.72 10.74
N SER A 698 4.39 -16.82 9.44
CA SER A 698 3.05 -17.04 8.90
C SER A 698 3.05 -18.18 7.89
N ALA A 699 2.05 -19.04 7.97
CA ALA A 699 1.79 -20.12 7.04
C ALA A 699 0.37 -20.02 6.52
N ASN A 700 0.17 -20.14 5.20
CA ASN A 700 -1.14 -20.14 4.56
C ASN A 700 -1.24 -21.28 3.56
N TYR A 701 -2.40 -21.92 3.51
CA TYR A 701 -2.81 -22.90 2.53
C TYR A 701 -4.08 -22.43 1.84
N ASN A 702 -4.13 -22.55 0.52
CA ASN A 702 -5.33 -22.31 -0.27
C ASN A 702 -5.53 -23.47 -1.24
N HIS A 703 -6.74 -24.00 -1.27
CA HIS A 703 -7.23 -24.95 -2.27
C HIS A 703 -8.33 -24.25 -3.06
N THR A 704 -8.23 -24.28 -4.39
CA THR A 704 -9.23 -23.74 -5.30
C THR A 704 -9.67 -24.82 -6.25
N ARG A 705 -10.98 -24.91 -6.51
CA ARG A 705 -11.57 -25.76 -7.53
C ARG A 705 -12.44 -24.89 -8.42
N ASP A 706 -12.13 -24.88 -9.71
CA ASP A 706 -12.87 -24.18 -10.75
C ASP A 706 -13.61 -25.21 -11.63
N ASN A 707 -14.83 -24.89 -12.08
CA ASN A 707 -15.55 -25.74 -13.04
C ASN A 707 -15.14 -25.47 -14.49
N GLN A 708 -14.44 -24.38 -14.74
CA GLN A 708 -14.03 -23.91 -16.06
C GLN A 708 -12.55 -23.58 -16.10
N ILE A 709 -11.97 -23.67 -17.30
CA ILE A 709 -10.59 -23.24 -17.56
C ILE A 709 -10.53 -22.52 -18.92
N TYR A 710 -9.57 -21.58 -19.04
CA TYR A 710 -9.27 -20.99 -20.34
C TYR A 710 -8.29 -21.85 -21.13
N GLY A 711 -8.69 -22.30 -22.31
CA GLY A 711 -7.86 -23.02 -23.27
C GLY A 711 -7.22 -22.07 -24.26
N TYR A 712 -5.95 -22.33 -24.59
CA TYR A 712 -5.17 -21.55 -25.53
C TYR A 712 -4.94 -22.35 -26.80
N SER A 713 -5.20 -21.71 -27.96
CA SER A 713 -4.78 -22.18 -29.28
C SER A 713 -3.94 -21.11 -29.95
N TYR A 714 -2.91 -21.52 -30.68
CA TYR A 714 -1.93 -20.61 -31.25
C TYR A 714 -1.86 -20.76 -32.77
N GLU A 715 -1.85 -19.63 -33.50
CA GLU A 715 -1.49 -19.53 -34.88
C GLU A 715 -0.40 -18.46 -35.04
N GLY A 716 0.86 -18.90 -35.23
CA GLY A 716 2.00 -18.01 -35.13
C GLY A 716 2.07 -17.35 -33.75
N ALA A 717 2.28 -16.04 -33.71
CA ALA A 717 2.30 -15.26 -32.49
C ALA A 717 0.91 -14.97 -31.96
N THR A 718 -0.15 -15.19 -32.74
CA THR A 718 -1.55 -14.92 -32.35
C THR A 718 -2.11 -16.07 -31.55
N SER A 719 -2.80 -15.77 -30.48
CA SER A 719 -3.52 -16.73 -29.63
C SER A 719 -5.02 -16.45 -29.62
N VAL A 720 -5.80 -17.53 -29.71
CA VAL A 720 -7.24 -17.50 -29.43
C VAL A 720 -7.45 -18.17 -28.08
N VAL A 721 -8.12 -17.44 -27.18
CA VAL A 721 -8.41 -17.88 -25.81
C VAL A 721 -9.90 -18.15 -25.71
N GLN A 722 -10.24 -19.34 -25.25
CA GLN A 722 -11.64 -19.74 -25.07
C GLN A 722 -11.85 -20.35 -23.67
N ALA A 723 -12.95 -19.99 -23.03
CA ALA A 723 -13.39 -20.70 -21.84
C ALA A 723 -13.91 -22.09 -22.22
N VAL A 724 -13.59 -23.08 -21.42
CA VAL A 724 -13.97 -24.49 -21.61
C VAL A 724 -14.53 -25.03 -20.29
N ASP A 725 -15.66 -25.75 -20.39
CA ASP A 725 -16.27 -26.45 -19.25
C ASP A 725 -15.41 -27.66 -18.89
N GLN A 726 -14.37 -27.42 -18.11
CA GLN A 726 -13.47 -28.42 -17.59
C GLN A 726 -13.08 -28.09 -16.16
N ALA A 727 -13.40 -28.98 -15.24
CA ALA A 727 -13.05 -28.78 -13.84
C ALA A 727 -11.54 -28.91 -13.62
N THR A 728 -10.98 -27.97 -12.86
CA THR A 728 -9.58 -27.89 -12.48
C THR A 728 -9.40 -27.67 -11.00
N LYS A 729 -8.19 -27.94 -10.50
CA LYS A 729 -7.81 -27.74 -9.11
C LYS A 729 -6.48 -27.03 -9.01
N SER A 730 -6.36 -26.18 -8.00
CA SER A 730 -5.07 -25.60 -7.64
C SER A 730 -4.86 -25.60 -6.14
N ASP A 731 -3.62 -25.88 -5.73
CA ASP A 731 -3.16 -25.86 -4.35
C ASP A 731 -2.01 -24.88 -4.20
N SER A 732 -2.02 -24.06 -3.14
CA SER A 732 -0.96 -23.11 -2.84
C SER A 732 -0.59 -23.12 -1.37
N TYR A 733 0.68 -23.32 -1.09
CA TYR A 733 1.31 -23.27 0.23
C TYR A 733 2.24 -22.08 0.30
N ASN A 734 2.10 -21.26 1.33
CA ASN A 734 2.87 -20.04 1.51
C ASN A 734 3.38 -19.94 2.93
N LEU A 735 4.70 -19.87 3.12
CA LEU A 735 5.37 -19.72 4.40
C LEU A 735 6.22 -18.45 4.36
N ASN A 736 6.04 -17.52 5.33
CA ASN A 736 6.83 -16.30 5.45
C ASN A 736 7.40 -16.17 6.86
N LEU A 737 8.64 -15.73 6.92
CA LEU A 737 9.39 -15.42 8.12
C LEU A 737 9.89 -13.99 8.05
N ASP A 738 9.65 -13.19 9.09
CA ASP A 738 10.19 -11.85 9.25
C ASP A 738 10.84 -11.72 10.62
N PHE A 739 12.02 -11.14 10.67
CA PHE A 739 12.77 -10.89 11.89
C PHE A 739 13.40 -9.51 11.85
N SER A 740 13.34 -8.77 12.95
CA SER A 740 14.02 -7.49 13.12
C SER A 740 14.51 -7.33 14.55
N LYS A 741 15.76 -6.87 14.71
CA LYS A 741 16.37 -6.60 16.01
C LYS A 741 17.20 -5.33 15.97
N GLY A 742 16.92 -4.44 16.91
CA GLY A 742 17.76 -3.28 17.19
C GLY A 742 18.76 -3.57 18.32
N PHE A 743 19.99 -3.11 18.16
CA PHE A 743 21.06 -3.19 19.14
C PHE A 743 21.58 -1.80 19.44
N ASP A 744 21.85 -1.51 20.69
CA ASP A 744 22.51 -0.24 21.09
C ASP A 744 23.97 -0.21 20.63
N TRP A 745 24.58 -1.37 20.50
CA TRP A 745 25.95 -1.51 19.99
C TRP A 745 26.01 -0.99 18.56
N LEU A 746 26.84 0.00 18.34
CA LEU A 746 27.04 0.71 17.06
C LEU A 746 25.72 1.15 16.40
N GLN A 747 24.66 1.41 17.16
CA GLN A 747 23.32 1.75 16.66
C GLN A 747 22.88 0.82 15.52
N THR A 748 23.02 -0.48 15.71
CA THR A 748 22.81 -1.49 14.69
C THR A 748 21.35 -1.93 14.67
N THR A 749 20.77 -2.02 13.48
CA THR A 749 19.50 -2.72 13.25
C THR A 749 19.74 -3.84 12.24
N VAL A 750 19.29 -5.05 12.58
CA VAL A 750 19.38 -6.22 11.70
C VAL A 750 17.96 -6.65 11.33
N ARG A 751 17.74 -7.00 10.07
CA ARG A 751 16.51 -7.57 9.55
C ARG A 751 16.82 -8.81 8.75
N ALA A 752 15.96 -9.81 8.82
CA ALA A 752 16.03 -11.00 7.98
C ALA A 752 14.60 -11.39 7.58
N PHE A 753 14.44 -11.86 6.36
CA PHE A 753 13.17 -12.38 5.88
C PHE A 753 13.40 -13.65 5.08
N GLY A 754 12.39 -14.54 5.10
CA GLY A 754 12.34 -15.73 4.31
C GLY A 754 10.95 -15.97 3.77
N GLY A 755 10.87 -16.48 2.53
CA GLY A 755 9.60 -16.84 1.90
C GLY A 755 9.73 -18.18 1.20
N TYR A 756 8.69 -19.00 1.31
CA TYR A 756 8.53 -20.23 0.54
C TYR A 756 7.11 -20.27 -0.02
N VAL A 757 6.99 -20.37 -1.33
CA VAL A 757 5.72 -20.57 -2.02
C VAL A 757 5.83 -21.84 -2.85
N HIS A 758 4.87 -22.72 -2.73
CA HIS A 758 4.70 -23.89 -3.58
C HIS A 758 3.27 -23.90 -4.08
N SER A 759 3.09 -24.03 -5.39
CA SER A 759 1.78 -24.16 -6.01
C SER A 759 1.74 -25.31 -6.99
N HIS A 760 0.59 -25.98 -7.02
CA HIS A 760 0.21 -26.99 -7.99
C HIS A 760 -1.03 -26.47 -8.73
N SER A 761 -1.05 -26.55 -10.05
CA SER A 761 -2.14 -26.06 -10.88
C SER A 761 -2.18 -26.79 -12.22
N GLU A 762 -3.18 -26.50 -13.04
CA GLU A 762 -3.42 -27.12 -14.33
C GLU A 762 -3.52 -26.04 -15.41
N GLN A 763 -3.07 -26.33 -16.63
CA GLN A 763 -3.14 -25.46 -17.79
C GLN A 763 -3.68 -26.22 -19.00
N LEU A 764 -4.64 -25.64 -19.75
CA LEU A 764 -5.23 -26.25 -20.93
C LEU A 764 -4.62 -25.64 -22.20
N ILE A 765 -3.91 -26.46 -22.97
CA ILE A 765 -3.23 -26.04 -24.19
C ILE A 765 -3.61 -27.00 -25.31
N ALA A 766 -4.11 -26.48 -26.43
CA ALA A 766 -4.56 -27.26 -27.58
C ALA A 766 -5.48 -28.44 -27.20
N GLY A 767 -6.39 -28.23 -26.24
CA GLY A 767 -7.35 -29.21 -25.76
C GLY A 767 -6.81 -30.30 -24.83
N LYS A 768 -5.54 -30.23 -24.44
CA LYS A 768 -4.91 -31.15 -23.49
C LYS A 768 -4.59 -30.44 -22.17
N LEU A 769 -4.96 -31.09 -21.05
CA LEU A 769 -4.70 -30.60 -19.71
C LEU A 769 -3.30 -31.00 -19.27
N TYR A 770 -2.50 -30.02 -18.83
CA TYR A 770 -1.15 -30.18 -18.31
C TYR A 770 -1.07 -29.79 -16.85
N PRO A 771 -0.95 -30.73 -15.91
CA PRO A 771 -0.66 -30.40 -14.51
C PRO A 771 0.78 -29.94 -14.37
N PHE A 772 1.00 -28.89 -13.60
CA PHE A 772 2.31 -28.35 -13.32
C PHE A 772 2.44 -27.88 -11.88
N SER A 773 3.67 -27.85 -11.41
CA SER A 773 4.02 -27.33 -10.11
C SER A 773 5.03 -26.20 -10.22
N SER A 774 4.93 -25.23 -9.32
CA SER A 774 5.91 -24.16 -9.20
C SER A 774 6.38 -24.01 -7.75
N ARG A 775 7.61 -23.58 -7.58
CA ARG A 775 8.22 -23.33 -6.27
C ARG A 775 9.07 -22.07 -6.31
N THR A 776 8.82 -21.20 -5.35
CA THR A 776 9.62 -20.01 -5.11
C THR A 776 10.20 -20.06 -3.70
N VAL A 777 11.51 -19.91 -3.57
CA VAL A 777 12.19 -19.69 -2.30
C VAL A 777 12.84 -18.32 -2.35
N SER A 778 12.56 -17.48 -1.37
CA SER A 778 13.18 -16.16 -1.22
C SER A 778 13.81 -16.03 0.15
N LEU A 779 15.02 -15.53 0.20
CA LEU A 779 15.75 -15.25 1.44
C LEU A 779 16.35 -13.86 1.34
N GLY A 780 16.33 -13.11 2.43
CA GLY A 780 16.98 -11.83 2.44
C GLY A 780 17.40 -11.39 3.84
N ALA A 781 18.40 -10.52 3.85
CA ALA A 781 18.90 -9.90 5.05
C ALA A 781 19.28 -8.46 4.77
N GLY A 782 19.17 -7.61 5.77
CA GLY A 782 19.59 -6.22 5.67
C GLY A 782 19.74 -5.60 7.04
N GLY A 783 20.18 -4.35 7.04
CA GLY A 783 20.29 -3.62 8.27
C GLY A 783 21.09 -2.33 8.13
N THR A 784 21.25 -1.67 9.25
CA THR A 784 22.05 -0.46 9.38
C THR A 784 23.07 -0.64 10.48
N ILE A 785 24.26 -0.10 10.30
CA ILE A 785 25.29 -0.05 11.33
C ILE A 785 25.99 1.31 11.29
N THR A 786 26.21 1.90 12.45
CA THR A 786 26.90 3.18 12.63
C THR A 786 28.16 2.96 13.46
N PRO A 787 29.26 2.46 12.84
CA PRO A 787 30.48 2.12 13.59
C PRO A 787 31.16 3.34 14.17
N LEU A 788 30.98 4.51 13.57
CA LEU A 788 31.52 5.78 14.03
C LEU A 788 30.43 6.86 13.86
N PRO A 789 30.42 7.92 14.68
CA PRO A 789 29.41 8.98 14.58
C PRO A 789 29.35 9.67 13.22
N TRP A 790 30.44 9.59 12.45
CA TRP A 790 30.58 10.18 11.12
C TRP A 790 30.42 9.15 9.98
N LEU A 791 30.15 7.85 10.27
CA LEU A 791 30.11 6.78 9.28
C LEU A 791 28.91 5.85 9.54
N ASN A 792 28.04 5.71 8.56
CA ASN A 792 26.90 4.79 8.59
C ASN A 792 26.87 3.93 7.33
N PHE A 793 26.55 2.64 7.50
CA PHE A 793 26.31 1.71 6.40
C PHE A 793 24.87 1.21 6.43
N VAL A 794 24.29 1.05 5.24
CA VAL A 794 23.01 0.39 5.02
C VAL A 794 23.25 -0.74 4.04
N LEU A 795 22.94 -1.97 4.46
CA LEU A 795 23.08 -3.19 3.66
C LEU A 795 21.70 -3.80 3.41
N SER A 796 21.47 -4.27 2.20
CA SER A 796 20.33 -5.13 1.88
C SER A 796 20.76 -6.18 0.86
N SER A 797 20.37 -7.43 1.07
CA SER A 797 20.67 -8.57 0.22
C SER A 797 19.41 -9.43 0.12
N GLY A 798 19.05 -9.84 -1.09
CA GLY A 798 17.93 -10.74 -1.37
C GLY A 798 18.33 -11.79 -2.38
N TYR A 799 17.91 -13.02 -2.17
CA TYR A 799 18.04 -14.15 -3.07
C TYR A 799 16.69 -14.78 -3.36
N SER A 800 16.47 -15.16 -4.60
CA SER A 800 15.26 -15.85 -5.04
C SER A 800 15.60 -17.03 -5.95
N TRP A 801 14.95 -18.18 -5.70
CA TRP A 801 14.98 -19.37 -6.55
C TRP A 801 13.55 -19.65 -6.98
N ASN A 802 13.32 -19.59 -8.30
CA ASN A 802 12.02 -19.85 -8.90
C ASN A 802 12.16 -21.06 -9.83
N SER A 803 11.35 -22.09 -9.63
CA SER A 803 11.33 -23.31 -10.45
C SER A 803 9.89 -23.61 -10.84
N SER A 804 9.70 -24.02 -12.09
CA SER A 804 8.44 -24.56 -12.59
C SER A 804 8.70 -25.84 -13.39
N TRP A 805 7.83 -26.84 -13.26
CA TRP A 805 7.95 -28.12 -13.93
C TRP A 805 6.58 -28.74 -14.17
N THR A 806 6.50 -29.62 -15.21
CA THR A 806 5.30 -30.42 -15.43
C THR A 806 5.35 -31.68 -14.56
N ASP A 807 4.21 -32.14 -14.07
CA ASP A 807 4.11 -33.38 -13.27
C ASP A 807 4.07 -34.64 -14.17
N SER A 808 4.15 -34.49 -15.50
CA SER A 808 4.16 -35.59 -16.49
C SER A 808 5.47 -36.41 -16.55
N GLY A 809 6.41 -36.18 -15.63
CA GLY A 809 7.64 -37.00 -15.49
C GLY A 809 8.76 -36.65 -16.49
N ASN A 810 8.58 -35.70 -17.39
CA ASN A 810 9.62 -35.27 -18.30
C ASN A 810 10.52 -34.22 -17.66
N SER A 811 11.61 -34.66 -17.01
CA SER A 811 12.53 -33.82 -16.24
C SER A 811 13.26 -32.73 -17.04
N ASN A 812 13.20 -32.78 -18.38
CA ASN A 812 13.87 -31.83 -19.28
C ASN A 812 13.18 -30.45 -19.31
N LEU A 813 12.00 -30.30 -18.73
CA LEU A 813 11.22 -29.06 -18.71
C LEU A 813 11.40 -28.24 -17.43
N ALA A 814 12.09 -28.79 -16.41
CA ALA A 814 12.36 -28.08 -15.16
C ALA A 814 13.52 -27.10 -15.36
N ARG A 815 13.25 -25.80 -15.33
CA ARG A 815 14.28 -24.77 -15.29
C ARG A 815 14.21 -23.99 -13.97
N THR A 816 15.36 -23.67 -13.41
CA THR A 816 15.46 -22.86 -12.20
C THR A 816 16.05 -21.50 -12.52
N VAL A 817 15.28 -20.46 -12.26
CA VAL A 817 15.74 -19.07 -12.27
C VAL A 817 16.25 -18.73 -10.88
N ARG A 818 17.51 -18.31 -10.80
CA ARG A 818 18.13 -17.78 -9.61
C ARG A 818 18.40 -16.31 -9.81
N SER A 819 17.92 -15.49 -8.92
CA SER A 819 18.21 -14.07 -8.92
C SER A 819 18.69 -13.61 -7.55
N ALA A 820 19.55 -12.60 -7.55
CA ALA A 820 20.02 -11.96 -6.35
C ALA A 820 20.08 -10.46 -6.54
N THR A 821 19.72 -9.70 -5.51
CA THR A 821 19.92 -8.26 -5.46
C THR A 821 20.70 -7.95 -4.20
N GLN A 822 21.83 -7.26 -4.35
CA GLN A 822 22.67 -6.82 -3.24
C GLN A 822 22.87 -5.32 -3.34
N ARG A 823 22.68 -4.61 -2.24
CA ARG A 823 22.86 -3.18 -2.17
C ARG A 823 23.62 -2.80 -0.92
N LEU A 824 24.67 -2.02 -1.09
CA LEU A 824 25.40 -1.38 -0.01
C LEU A 824 25.35 0.12 -0.22
N SER A 825 24.98 0.85 0.82
CA SER A 825 25.07 2.32 0.86
C SER A 825 25.92 2.73 2.05
N MET A 826 26.83 3.66 1.80
CA MET A 826 27.73 4.26 2.80
C MET A 826 27.43 5.75 2.90
N ASN A 827 27.16 6.22 4.12
CA ASN A 827 26.99 7.64 4.42
C ASN A 827 28.17 8.12 5.27
N VAL A 828 28.88 9.15 4.80
CA VAL A 828 30.00 9.77 5.49
C VAL A 828 29.60 11.20 5.84
N TYR A 829 29.57 11.50 7.12
CA TYR A 829 29.30 12.84 7.66
C TYR A 829 30.64 13.56 7.83
N VAL A 830 31.16 14.19 6.74
CA VAL A 830 32.49 14.82 6.69
C VAL A 830 32.58 15.98 7.68
N THR A 831 31.53 16.80 7.74
CA THR A 831 31.37 17.90 8.70
C THR A 831 29.90 17.96 9.11
N LYS A 832 29.55 18.83 10.10
CA LYS A 832 28.14 19.10 10.45
C LYS A 832 27.29 19.63 9.26
N GLN A 833 27.93 20.10 8.20
CA GLN A 833 27.27 20.64 7.02
C GLN A 833 27.34 19.69 5.82
N MET A 834 28.37 18.84 5.72
CA MET A 834 28.67 18.04 4.53
C MET A 834 28.43 16.56 4.75
N THR A 835 27.61 15.97 3.91
CA THR A 835 27.35 14.52 3.86
C THR A 835 27.69 14.00 2.47
N LEU A 836 28.44 12.91 2.41
CA LEU A 836 28.68 12.14 1.20
C LEU A 836 27.97 10.79 1.33
N THR A 837 27.23 10.40 0.30
CA THR A 837 26.62 9.08 0.20
C THR A 837 27.14 8.40 -1.06
N ALA A 838 27.63 7.19 -0.92
CA ALA A 838 27.95 6.31 -2.04
C ALA A 838 27.13 5.04 -1.94
N SER A 839 26.57 4.57 -3.05
CA SER A 839 25.85 3.30 -3.10
C SER A 839 26.30 2.47 -4.28
N ILE A 840 26.36 1.16 -4.05
CA ILE A 840 26.60 0.16 -5.07
C ILE A 840 25.48 -0.89 -4.99
N GLU A 841 25.01 -1.33 -6.13
CA GLU A 841 23.95 -2.32 -6.28
C GLU A 841 24.33 -3.32 -7.37
N ASP A 842 24.19 -4.61 -7.07
CA ASP A 842 24.34 -5.72 -8.03
C ASP A 842 23.01 -6.46 -8.16
N ASN A 843 22.56 -6.63 -9.39
CA ASN A 843 21.40 -7.46 -9.74
C ASN A 843 21.87 -8.64 -10.59
N TYR A 844 21.82 -9.84 -10.02
CA TYR A 844 22.28 -11.08 -10.63
C TYR A 844 21.12 -11.93 -11.14
N THR A 845 21.31 -12.58 -12.32
CA THR A 845 20.45 -13.66 -12.81
C THR A 845 21.29 -14.75 -13.45
N ASN A 846 20.88 -16.03 -13.31
CA ASN A 846 21.65 -17.16 -13.85
C ASN A 846 21.32 -17.54 -15.30
N ILE A 847 20.33 -16.91 -15.93
CA ILE A 847 19.77 -17.40 -17.21
C ILE A 847 20.42 -16.74 -18.43
N THR A 848 20.93 -15.53 -18.30
CA THR A 848 21.62 -14.87 -19.41
C THR A 848 23.03 -15.42 -19.60
N ALA A 849 23.40 -15.66 -20.85
CA ALA A 849 24.73 -16.23 -21.18
C ALA A 849 25.86 -15.21 -21.03
N SER A 850 25.61 -13.91 -21.28
CA SER A 850 26.63 -12.86 -21.31
C SER A 850 26.61 -11.92 -20.14
N ASP A 851 25.45 -11.38 -19.73
CA ASP A 851 25.36 -10.32 -18.72
C ASP A 851 24.58 -10.77 -17.47
N ARG A 852 25.23 -11.63 -16.67
CA ARG A 852 24.62 -12.17 -15.45
C ARG A 852 24.48 -11.14 -14.33
N HIS A 853 25.28 -10.09 -14.38
CA HIS A 853 25.35 -9.04 -13.35
C HIS A 853 25.04 -7.68 -13.96
N ALA A 854 24.16 -6.94 -13.33
CA ALA A 854 23.90 -5.54 -13.65
C ALA A 854 24.32 -4.66 -12.45
N TRP A 855 25.40 -3.93 -12.63
CA TRP A 855 25.99 -3.10 -11.60
C TRP A 855 25.51 -1.66 -11.72
N PHE A 856 25.07 -1.09 -10.60
CA PHE A 856 24.75 0.34 -10.47
C PHE A 856 25.60 0.95 -9.37
N GLY A 857 26.06 2.15 -9.62
CA GLY A 857 26.74 2.97 -8.63
C GLY A 857 26.16 4.37 -8.63
N ASP A 858 25.91 4.93 -7.46
CA ASP A 858 25.45 6.31 -7.31
C ASP A 858 26.31 7.02 -6.25
N ILE A 859 26.62 8.28 -6.49
CA ILE A 859 27.31 9.17 -5.52
C ILE A 859 26.45 10.41 -5.33
N LYS A 860 26.29 10.82 -4.08
CA LYS A 860 25.56 12.01 -3.68
C LYS A 860 26.40 12.81 -2.69
N ALA A 861 26.59 14.09 -2.97
CA ALA A 861 27.18 15.05 -2.05
C ALA A 861 26.11 16.06 -1.64
N LYS A 862 25.92 16.25 -0.35
CA LYS A 862 24.99 17.23 0.21
C LYS A 862 25.76 18.21 1.10
N TYR A 863 25.50 19.50 0.91
CA TYR A 863 26.07 20.56 1.72
C TYR A 863 24.96 21.48 2.26
N LYS A 864 24.84 21.55 3.59
CA LYS A 864 23.86 22.38 4.29
C LYS A 864 24.42 23.77 4.54
N LEU A 865 23.80 24.78 3.94
CA LEU A 865 24.01 26.19 4.25
C LEU A 865 22.95 26.68 5.25
N LYS A 866 23.09 27.89 5.75
CA LYS A 866 22.18 28.47 6.74
C LYS A 866 20.73 28.57 6.20
N HIS A 867 20.54 28.86 4.92
CA HIS A 867 19.23 29.12 4.29
C HIS A 867 18.87 28.16 3.15
N CYS A 868 19.80 27.33 2.71
CA CYS A 868 19.55 26.35 1.66
C CYS A 868 20.43 25.11 1.81
N ASP A 869 19.96 24.01 1.22
CA ASP A 869 20.75 22.79 1.04
C ASP A 869 21.14 22.67 -0.44
N LEU A 870 22.40 22.41 -0.70
CA LEU A 870 22.93 22.07 -2.01
C LEU A 870 23.10 20.56 -2.09
N GLU A 871 22.72 19.96 -3.21
CA GLU A 871 22.91 18.52 -3.43
C GLU A 871 23.40 18.30 -4.86
N LEU A 872 24.43 17.49 -5.00
CA LEU A 872 24.97 17.03 -6.28
C LEU A 872 24.86 15.51 -6.31
N GLN A 873 24.23 14.97 -7.34
CA GLN A 873 24.05 13.53 -7.55
C GLN A 873 24.68 13.11 -8.88
N ILE A 874 25.38 12.00 -8.86
CA ILE A 874 25.83 11.26 -10.06
C ILE A 874 25.20 9.88 -9.96
N ASN A 875 24.29 9.57 -10.86
CA ASN A 875 23.59 8.29 -10.90
C ASN A 875 24.13 7.41 -12.02
N ASN A 876 24.08 6.09 -11.80
CA ASN A 876 24.51 5.08 -12.74
C ASN A 876 25.97 5.30 -13.25
N ILE A 877 26.92 5.38 -12.33
CA ILE A 877 28.34 5.65 -12.61
C ILE A 877 28.94 4.64 -13.59
N PHE A 878 28.48 3.38 -13.53
CA PHE A 878 28.95 2.30 -14.41
C PHE A 878 28.33 2.35 -15.81
N ASP A 879 27.38 3.27 -16.05
CA ASP A 879 26.66 3.45 -17.31
C ASP A 879 25.97 2.18 -17.81
N GLN A 880 25.36 1.41 -16.90
CA GLN A 880 24.57 0.22 -17.26
C GLN A 880 23.38 0.63 -18.13
N ARG A 881 23.34 0.15 -19.37
CA ARG A 881 22.38 0.59 -20.39
C ARG A 881 21.19 -0.34 -20.60
N SER A 882 21.30 -1.58 -20.18
CA SER A 882 20.23 -2.58 -20.29
C SER A 882 20.20 -3.48 -19.07
N TYR A 883 19.04 -4.09 -18.83
CA TYR A 883 18.87 -5.11 -17.79
C TYR A 883 17.91 -6.19 -18.28
N THR A 884 18.32 -7.43 -18.11
CA THR A 884 17.53 -8.60 -18.51
C THR A 884 16.93 -9.27 -17.27
N ARG A 885 15.61 -9.45 -17.29
CA ARG A 885 14.85 -10.17 -16.28
C ARG A 885 14.18 -11.39 -16.89
N VAL A 886 14.24 -12.51 -16.19
CA VAL A 886 13.55 -13.74 -16.60
C VAL A 886 12.48 -14.10 -15.60
N THR A 887 11.28 -14.44 -16.09
CA THR A 887 10.11 -14.82 -15.29
C THR A 887 9.45 -16.05 -15.88
N TYR A 888 8.72 -16.80 -15.02
CA TYR A 888 7.85 -17.90 -15.42
C TYR A 888 6.38 -17.50 -15.27
N SER A 889 5.53 -17.98 -16.19
CA SER A 889 4.09 -18.01 -16.02
C SER A 889 3.58 -19.37 -16.45
N GLY A 890 3.16 -20.19 -15.50
CA GLY A 890 2.87 -21.60 -15.79
C GLY A 890 4.10 -22.33 -16.34
N LEU A 891 3.98 -22.86 -17.55
CA LEU A 891 5.04 -23.55 -18.29
C LEU A 891 5.84 -22.65 -19.25
N ASP A 892 5.48 -21.37 -19.35
CA ASP A 892 6.08 -20.41 -20.25
C ASP A 892 7.23 -19.65 -19.58
N ILE A 893 8.25 -19.27 -20.37
CA ILE A 893 9.40 -18.50 -19.94
C ILE A 893 9.38 -17.15 -20.67
N TYR A 894 9.57 -16.08 -19.93
CA TYR A 894 9.66 -14.74 -20.49
C TYR A 894 11.00 -14.13 -20.13
N THR A 895 11.79 -13.81 -21.15
CA THR A 895 13.06 -13.08 -21.03
C THR A 895 12.85 -11.66 -21.50
N ASN A 896 12.91 -10.71 -20.58
CA ASN A 896 12.64 -9.31 -20.86
C ASN A 896 13.90 -8.48 -20.67
N THR A 897 14.38 -7.83 -21.73
CA THR A 897 15.49 -6.89 -21.69
C THR A 897 14.94 -5.48 -21.81
N SER A 898 15.12 -4.68 -20.78
CA SER A 898 14.68 -3.28 -20.76
C SER A 898 15.87 -2.35 -20.92
N GLN A 899 15.70 -1.29 -21.69
CA GLN A 899 16.66 -0.19 -21.77
C GLN A 899 16.61 0.61 -20.45
N LEU A 900 17.77 1.08 -20.01
CA LEU A 900 17.95 1.80 -18.75
C LEU A 900 18.40 3.24 -19.01
N ARG A 901 18.09 4.08 -18.03
CA ARG A 901 18.61 5.46 -18.01
C ARG A 901 20.14 5.46 -17.95
N PRO A 902 20.81 6.22 -18.83
CA PRO A 902 22.25 6.30 -18.83
C PRO A 902 22.77 7.08 -17.60
N ARG A 903 24.10 7.14 -17.48
CA ARG A 903 24.77 7.99 -16.50
C ARG A 903 24.25 9.42 -16.59
N ASN A 904 23.96 9.99 -15.43
CA ASN A 904 23.46 11.36 -15.34
C ASN A 904 24.00 12.07 -14.10
N ILE A 905 24.02 13.40 -14.18
CA ILE A 905 24.40 14.28 -13.12
C ILE A 905 23.27 15.29 -12.87
N LEU A 906 22.91 15.49 -11.61
CA LEU A 906 21.87 16.40 -11.18
C LEU A 906 22.36 17.24 -10.01
N ALA A 907 22.28 18.55 -10.14
CA ALA A 907 22.49 19.50 -9.05
C ALA A 907 21.16 20.06 -8.59
N THR A 908 20.89 20.05 -7.29
CA THR A 908 19.65 20.60 -6.72
C THR A 908 19.95 21.59 -5.61
N VAL A 909 19.10 22.60 -5.53
CA VAL A 909 19.14 23.61 -4.47
C VAL A 909 17.77 23.58 -3.78
N ARG A 910 17.77 23.40 -2.47
CA ARG A 910 16.55 23.39 -1.67
C ARG A 910 16.56 24.54 -0.68
N PHE A 911 15.43 25.26 -0.64
CA PHE A 911 15.22 26.38 0.28
C PHE A 911 14.09 26.03 1.24
N LYS A 912 14.26 26.40 2.51
CA LYS A 912 13.16 26.55 3.47
C LYS A 912 12.87 28.05 3.53
N LEU A 913 11.75 28.49 2.94
CA LEU A 913 11.43 29.89 2.80
C LEU A 913 10.74 30.49 4.05
N LEU A 914 10.04 29.65 4.83
CA LEU A 914 9.33 30.02 6.06
C LEU A 914 9.39 28.85 7.05
#